data_4e0cfd435c2636dc2e31e45b3a7c55f9
#
_entry.id   4e0cfd435c2636dc2e31e45b3a7c55f9
#
_cell.length_a   1.000
_cell.length_b   1.000
_cell.length_c   1.000
_cell.angle_alpha   90.00
_cell.angle_beta   90.00
_cell.angle_gamma   90.00
#
_symmetry.space_group_name_H-M   'P 1'
#
loop_
_entity.id
_entity.type
_entity.pdbx_description
1 polymer ?
#
loop_
_entity_poly.entity_id
_entity_poly.type
_entity_poly.pdbx_seq_one_letter_code
_entity_poly.pdbx_strand_id
1 'polypeptide(L)'
;MKEVTKWFGKQGWRPQAFQKKCWKAYDQGKNGMLHSPTGSGKTYALWGGIVQEAFKSKKHPNGVQALWLTPLRALAVEIQQATQRMTKDLIPDLQIALRTGDTSKSKRAKQKRKPSFGLVTTPESLHVLLSTKDHQKQFQHLKVVVVDEWHELLGTKRGVQVELALAYLRSFLPNLKVWGISATLGNKDLAREILLGSTKNYTTVNAEINKKIKVKSILPKNMESFPWRGHLGIHLLPQVLKLVQKYKTTLIFTNTRAQCEIWFHRLLDADPNLAGNMAMHHGSIDKKIRLWVEEALREESLKVVVCTSSLDLGVDFSPVENCVQIGSPKGVGRFIQRAGRSGHRPMAGSTIHFLPTHAMELIESVALQRGIEQQQIEDRIPYLNAYDVVLQFLMTLAVGSGFHPKELFPIIQNTFCFQTLDNERWQWMINFLVKGSQSLEHYDEYKKVTVLEDGSLKVLNKGIAMRHRLSMGTIVSDANLKVRYQKGGYLGTVEEWFVAKLKPGDVFTFSGRNLELIRMHNMEVIVRKSKSKKSRIPAWMGGRMSFSAHLSDLLKKALFDQRNQDTPEFKALAPVFRQQLKESIVPQPHQFLIERFETKEGFHTVFYPFEGYAIHEALASLMAYRISLMSPITFSMSFNDYGFELLSDQAFSKEDFLDNNLLTLDYLHEDLEKSINISEMARRRFRDIAVISGMVFQGFPNKPIKAKHLQSGSQLFYDVFKDYEPDNLLYQ
;
A
#
# COMPACT_ATOMS: atom_id res chain seq x y z
N MET A 1 -2.13 24.11 -27.81
CA MET A 1 -3.45 23.54 -27.50
C MET A 1 -4.20 23.03 -28.73
N LYS A 2 -4.07 23.70 -29.91
CA LYS A 2 -4.79 23.27 -31.13
C LYS A 2 -4.49 21.81 -31.54
N GLU A 3 -3.22 21.41 -31.60
CA GLU A 3 -2.86 20.07 -32.08
C GLU A 3 -3.31 18.92 -31.12
N VAL A 4 -3.18 19.14 -29.84
CA VAL A 4 -3.69 18.16 -28.84
C VAL A 4 -5.22 18.06 -28.93
N THR A 5 -5.94 19.18 -29.09
CA THR A 5 -7.39 19.18 -29.28
C THR A 5 -7.81 18.47 -30.56
N LYS A 6 -7.07 18.68 -31.68
CA LYS A 6 -7.30 17.96 -32.95
C LYS A 6 -7.07 16.44 -32.77
N TRP A 7 -6.02 16.05 -32.01
CA TRP A 7 -5.76 14.66 -31.73
C TRP A 7 -6.93 14.00 -30.97
N PHE A 8 -7.48 14.67 -29.95
CA PHE A 8 -8.69 14.18 -29.26
C PHE A 8 -9.85 13.97 -30.24
N GLY A 9 -10.07 14.91 -31.16
CA GLY A 9 -11.12 14.79 -32.19
C GLY A 9 -10.91 13.56 -33.08
N LYS A 10 -9.66 13.29 -33.51
CA LYS A 10 -9.32 12.09 -34.31
C LYS A 10 -9.60 10.77 -33.54
N GLN A 11 -9.51 10.79 -32.20
CA GLN A 11 -9.85 9.63 -31.36
C GLN A 11 -11.37 9.53 -31.06
N GLY A 12 -12.19 10.43 -31.57
CA GLY A 12 -13.62 10.53 -31.25
C GLY A 12 -13.89 11.11 -29.84
N TRP A 13 -12.91 11.75 -29.22
CA TRP A 13 -13.01 12.29 -27.87
C TRP A 13 -13.12 13.82 -27.86
N ARG A 14 -13.69 14.35 -26.77
CA ARG A 14 -13.71 15.80 -26.49
C ARG A 14 -12.92 16.10 -25.23
N PRO A 15 -11.94 17.02 -25.25
CA PRO A 15 -11.20 17.41 -24.06
C PRO A 15 -12.13 18.03 -23.02
N GLN A 16 -12.04 17.56 -21.79
CA GLN A 16 -12.80 18.08 -20.66
C GLN A 16 -12.21 19.41 -20.13
N ALA A 17 -13.01 20.17 -19.40
CA ALA A 17 -12.61 21.48 -18.88
C ALA A 17 -11.36 21.41 -18.00
N PHE A 18 -11.27 20.42 -17.11
CA PHE A 18 -10.11 20.25 -16.24
C PHE A 18 -8.82 19.92 -17.01
N GLN A 19 -8.91 19.15 -18.11
CA GLN A 19 -7.76 18.85 -18.97
C GLN A 19 -7.22 20.15 -19.62
N LYS A 20 -8.11 20.98 -20.14
CA LYS A 20 -7.73 22.28 -20.72
C LYS A 20 -7.13 23.22 -19.65
N LYS A 21 -7.65 23.20 -18.39
CA LYS A 21 -7.09 23.95 -17.27
C LYS A 21 -5.64 23.49 -16.96
N CYS A 22 -5.40 22.17 -16.95
CA CYS A 22 -4.06 21.63 -16.75
C CYS A 22 -3.09 22.05 -17.87
N TRP A 23 -3.50 21.95 -19.14
CA TRP A 23 -2.66 22.34 -20.29
C TRP A 23 -2.28 23.82 -20.24
N LYS A 24 -3.24 24.70 -19.89
CA LYS A 24 -2.99 26.13 -19.74
C LYS A 24 -2.01 26.41 -18.60
N ALA A 25 -2.23 25.82 -17.45
CA ALA A 25 -1.35 25.99 -16.28
C ALA A 25 0.07 25.46 -16.55
N TYR A 26 0.19 24.31 -17.23
CA TYR A 26 1.48 23.75 -17.63
C TYR A 26 2.24 24.67 -18.60
N ASP A 27 1.55 25.23 -19.61
CA ASP A 27 2.12 26.17 -20.59
C ASP A 27 2.59 27.50 -19.93
N GLN A 28 1.97 27.87 -18.79
CA GLN A 28 2.37 29.00 -17.92
C GLN A 28 3.56 28.69 -17.02
N GLY A 29 4.17 27.50 -17.10
CA GLY A 29 5.30 27.10 -16.28
C GLY A 29 4.95 26.77 -14.82
N LYS A 30 3.67 26.50 -14.51
CA LYS A 30 3.24 26.21 -13.14
C LYS A 30 3.50 24.76 -12.72
N ASN A 31 3.83 24.57 -11.47
CA ASN A 31 3.68 23.29 -10.76
C ASN A 31 2.18 23.02 -10.50
N GLY A 32 1.80 21.80 -10.17
CA GLY A 32 0.38 21.59 -9.91
C GLY A 32 0.00 20.28 -9.24
N MET A 33 -1.26 20.27 -8.79
CA MET A 33 -1.92 19.08 -8.29
C MET A 33 -3.26 18.91 -9.01
N LEU A 34 -3.46 17.72 -9.60
CA LEU A 34 -4.70 17.33 -10.25
C LEU A 34 -5.45 16.33 -9.35
N HIS A 35 -6.63 16.71 -8.90
CA HIS A 35 -7.56 15.81 -8.24
C HIS A 35 -8.61 15.34 -9.24
N SER A 36 -8.61 14.04 -9.55
CA SER A 36 -9.48 13.48 -10.58
C SER A 36 -9.77 12.01 -10.31
N PRO A 37 -11.02 11.56 -10.41
CA PRO A 37 -11.39 10.15 -10.22
C PRO A 37 -10.74 9.25 -11.29
N THR A 38 -10.72 7.95 -11.03
CA THR A 38 -10.24 6.96 -12.00
C THR A 38 -11.10 6.95 -13.27
N GLY A 39 -10.48 6.68 -14.44
CA GLY A 39 -11.20 6.64 -15.73
C GLY A 39 -11.58 8.01 -16.32
N SER A 40 -11.16 9.12 -15.74
CA SER A 40 -11.49 10.48 -16.18
C SER A 40 -10.61 11.02 -17.31
N GLY A 41 -9.56 10.30 -17.71
CA GLY A 41 -8.56 10.79 -18.67
C GLY A 41 -7.48 11.69 -18.06
N LYS A 42 -7.15 11.48 -16.78
CA LYS A 42 -6.11 12.20 -16.01
C LYS A 42 -4.73 12.15 -16.67
N THR A 43 -4.36 11.02 -17.30
CA THR A 43 -3.08 10.86 -18.00
C THR A 43 -2.94 11.92 -19.11
N TYR A 44 -3.96 12.09 -19.93
CA TYR A 44 -3.95 13.08 -21.01
C TYR A 44 -4.11 14.52 -20.51
N ALA A 45 -4.63 14.73 -19.29
CA ALA A 45 -4.68 16.05 -18.67
C ALA A 45 -3.30 16.66 -18.46
N LEU A 46 -2.30 15.83 -18.13
CA LEU A 46 -0.92 16.30 -17.98
C LEU A 46 -0.07 16.04 -19.21
N TRP A 47 -0.18 14.85 -19.82
CA TRP A 47 0.62 14.50 -20.99
C TRP A 47 0.33 15.40 -22.20
N GLY A 48 -0.91 15.89 -22.36
CA GLY A 48 -1.26 16.83 -23.39
C GLY A 48 -0.47 18.14 -23.33
N GLY A 49 -0.23 18.68 -22.13
CA GLY A 49 0.61 19.87 -21.95
C GLY A 49 2.08 19.60 -22.28
N ILE A 50 2.60 18.45 -21.86
CA ILE A 50 4.00 18.01 -22.08
C ILE A 50 4.27 17.84 -23.60
N VAL A 51 3.38 17.13 -24.30
CA VAL A 51 3.52 16.91 -25.74
C VAL A 51 3.34 18.22 -26.51
N GLN A 52 2.46 19.11 -26.06
CA GLN A 52 2.27 20.45 -26.66
C GLN A 52 3.55 21.29 -26.54
N GLU A 53 4.25 21.27 -25.38
CA GLU A 53 5.53 21.95 -25.22
C GLU A 53 6.58 21.33 -26.16
N ALA A 54 6.65 20.00 -26.21
CA ALA A 54 7.55 19.30 -27.13
C ALA A 54 7.25 19.64 -28.60
N PHE A 55 5.98 19.66 -29.01
CA PHE A 55 5.59 20.01 -30.39
C PHE A 55 6.01 21.41 -30.77
N LYS A 56 5.99 22.37 -29.88
CA LYS A 56 6.47 23.74 -30.11
C LYS A 56 8.00 23.81 -30.25
N SER A 57 8.73 22.86 -29.65
CA SER A 57 10.19 22.83 -29.66
C SER A 57 10.70 22.19 -30.95
N LYS A 58 11.44 22.93 -31.78
CA LYS A 58 12.01 22.41 -33.04
C LYS A 58 13.16 21.42 -32.83
N LYS A 59 13.82 21.43 -31.65
CA LYS A 59 14.95 20.57 -31.32
C LYS A 59 14.67 19.85 -29.97
N HIS A 60 14.93 18.58 -29.94
CA HIS A 60 14.81 17.75 -28.72
C HIS A 60 16.21 17.25 -28.35
N PRO A 61 16.81 17.76 -27.25
CA PRO A 61 18.09 17.26 -26.78
C PRO A 61 18.00 15.77 -26.40
N ASN A 62 19.08 15.04 -26.60
CA ASN A 62 19.16 13.64 -26.15
C ASN A 62 19.14 13.59 -24.64
N GLY A 63 18.16 12.92 -24.07
CA GLY A 63 17.98 12.80 -22.63
C GLY A 63 16.50 12.72 -22.22
N VAL A 64 16.26 12.40 -20.98
CA VAL A 64 14.92 12.36 -20.42
C VAL A 64 14.43 13.79 -20.17
N GLN A 65 13.34 14.19 -20.83
CA GLN A 65 12.73 15.51 -20.66
C GLN A 65 11.45 15.46 -19.81
N ALA A 66 10.78 14.30 -19.79
CA ALA A 66 9.59 14.08 -18.98
C ALA A 66 9.73 12.76 -18.19
N LEU A 67 9.55 12.83 -16.88
CA LEU A 67 9.58 11.68 -15.98
C LEU A 67 8.19 11.46 -15.40
N TRP A 68 7.68 10.22 -15.47
CA TRP A 68 6.40 9.85 -14.88
C TRP A 68 6.61 8.77 -13.83
N LEU A 69 6.31 9.09 -12.57
CA LEU A 69 6.40 8.19 -11.44
C LEU A 69 5.03 7.60 -11.12
N THR A 70 4.98 6.30 -10.92
CA THR A 70 3.75 5.59 -10.56
C THR A 70 4.01 4.53 -9.50
N PRO A 71 3.08 4.30 -8.56
CA PRO A 71 3.27 3.31 -7.49
C PRO A 71 3.28 1.86 -7.97
N LEU A 72 2.66 1.55 -9.11
CA LEU A 72 2.43 0.18 -9.57
C LEU A 72 3.06 -0.09 -10.94
N ARG A 73 3.67 -1.28 -11.09
CA ARG A 73 4.27 -1.72 -12.36
C ARG A 73 3.24 -1.91 -13.47
N ALA A 74 2.03 -2.39 -13.14
CA ALA A 74 0.94 -2.54 -14.10
C ALA A 74 0.52 -1.16 -14.64
N LEU A 75 0.26 -0.20 -13.75
CA LEU A 75 -0.07 1.18 -14.12
C LEU A 75 1.03 1.83 -14.96
N ALA A 76 2.31 1.54 -14.69
CA ALA A 76 3.42 2.04 -15.50
C ALA A 76 3.35 1.59 -16.97
N VAL A 77 2.90 0.37 -17.22
CA VAL A 77 2.73 -0.16 -18.59
C VAL A 77 1.61 0.60 -19.31
N GLU A 78 0.47 0.79 -18.67
CA GLU A 78 -0.68 1.51 -19.26
C GLU A 78 -0.36 2.97 -19.57
N ILE A 79 0.26 3.66 -18.61
CA ILE A 79 0.68 5.05 -18.79
C ILE A 79 1.67 5.16 -19.93
N GLN A 80 2.64 4.24 -20.02
CA GLN A 80 3.59 4.23 -21.14
C GLN A 80 2.89 4.03 -22.47
N GLN A 81 1.92 3.13 -22.57
CA GLN A 81 1.15 2.89 -23.79
C GLN A 81 0.29 4.11 -24.17
N ALA A 82 -0.42 4.68 -23.19
CA ALA A 82 -1.26 5.87 -23.43
C ALA A 82 -0.43 7.09 -23.86
N THR A 83 0.67 7.36 -23.17
CA THR A 83 1.57 8.48 -23.49
C THR A 83 2.30 8.27 -24.82
N GLN A 84 2.76 7.04 -25.13
CA GLN A 84 3.39 6.70 -26.41
C GLN A 84 2.41 6.86 -27.57
N ARG A 85 1.13 6.47 -27.40
CA ARG A 85 0.09 6.64 -28.45
C ARG A 85 -0.02 8.10 -28.88
N MET A 86 -0.27 9.03 -27.95
CA MET A 86 -0.37 10.45 -28.25
C MET A 86 0.93 11.01 -28.84
N THR A 87 2.07 10.61 -28.28
CA THR A 87 3.38 11.12 -28.73
C THR A 87 3.69 10.65 -30.13
N LYS A 88 3.47 9.38 -30.47
CA LYS A 88 3.71 8.81 -31.79
C LYS A 88 2.86 9.51 -32.87
N ASP A 89 1.60 9.84 -32.56
CA ASP A 89 0.70 10.47 -33.52
C ASP A 89 1.04 11.95 -33.77
N LEU A 90 1.61 12.67 -32.78
CA LEU A 90 1.93 14.08 -32.84
C LEU A 90 3.40 14.35 -33.14
N ILE A 91 4.31 13.57 -32.65
CA ILE A 91 5.76 13.72 -32.80
C ILE A 91 6.41 12.31 -32.92
N PRO A 92 6.37 11.69 -34.12
CA PRO A 92 6.74 10.30 -34.36
C PRO A 92 8.16 9.92 -33.89
N ASP A 93 9.08 10.87 -33.93
CA ASP A 93 10.50 10.65 -33.57
C ASP A 93 10.75 10.49 -32.07
N LEU A 94 9.79 10.91 -31.23
CA LEU A 94 9.93 10.84 -29.79
C LEU A 94 9.43 9.51 -29.24
N GLN A 95 10.22 8.94 -28.33
CA GLN A 95 9.94 7.64 -27.69
C GLN A 95 9.69 7.81 -26.20
N ILE A 96 8.76 7.02 -25.69
CA ILE A 96 8.48 6.91 -24.25
C ILE A 96 8.94 5.54 -23.77
N ALA A 97 9.93 5.54 -22.88
CA ALA A 97 10.46 4.30 -22.31
C ALA A 97 9.73 3.90 -21.01
N LEU A 98 9.67 2.59 -20.79
CA LEU A 98 9.25 2.00 -19.53
C LEU A 98 10.46 1.44 -18.80
N ARG A 99 10.65 1.83 -17.53
CA ARG A 99 11.68 1.25 -16.66
C ARG A 99 11.13 0.90 -15.29
N THR A 100 11.03 -0.39 -15.04
CA THR A 100 10.57 -0.97 -13.77
C THR A 100 11.48 -2.13 -13.37
N GLY A 101 11.24 -2.76 -12.24
CA GLY A 101 11.94 -3.97 -11.83
C GLY A 101 11.90 -5.08 -12.89
N ASP A 102 10.83 -5.13 -13.71
CA ASP A 102 10.62 -6.15 -14.75
C ASP A 102 11.35 -5.85 -16.07
N THR A 103 11.93 -4.68 -16.23
CA THR A 103 12.64 -4.29 -17.46
C THR A 103 13.90 -5.14 -17.65
N SER A 104 14.03 -5.83 -18.79
CA SER A 104 15.16 -6.71 -19.08
C SER A 104 16.50 -5.96 -19.15
N LYS A 105 17.60 -6.68 -18.88
CA LYS A 105 18.97 -6.12 -18.93
C LYS A 105 19.28 -5.50 -20.28
N SER A 106 18.87 -6.12 -21.39
CA SER A 106 19.09 -5.60 -22.76
C SER A 106 18.36 -4.29 -23.00
N LYS A 107 17.08 -4.18 -22.58
CA LYS A 107 16.31 -2.94 -22.67
C LYS A 107 16.92 -1.82 -21.79
N ARG A 108 17.41 -2.14 -20.59
CA ARG A 108 18.10 -1.18 -19.72
C ARG A 108 19.39 -0.66 -20.37
N ALA A 109 20.19 -1.53 -21.00
CA ALA A 109 21.40 -1.14 -21.73
C ALA A 109 21.06 -0.24 -22.93
N LYS A 110 19.99 -0.56 -23.70
CA LYS A 110 19.53 0.29 -24.80
C LYS A 110 19.11 1.70 -24.32
N GLN A 111 18.35 1.78 -23.22
CA GLN A 111 17.91 3.05 -22.62
C GLN A 111 19.10 3.90 -22.12
N LYS A 112 20.20 3.27 -21.66
CA LYS A 112 21.40 4.00 -21.26
C LYS A 112 22.14 4.60 -22.47
N ARG A 113 22.21 3.88 -23.59
CA ARG A 113 22.89 4.35 -24.81
C ARG A 113 22.09 5.43 -25.55
N LYS A 114 20.75 5.23 -25.64
CA LYS A 114 19.82 6.14 -26.29
C LYS A 114 18.67 6.45 -25.35
N PRO A 115 18.80 7.48 -24.48
CA PRO A 115 17.73 7.90 -23.59
C PRO A 115 16.51 8.34 -24.39
N SER A 116 15.32 8.01 -23.89
CA SER A 116 14.04 8.40 -24.49
C SER A 116 13.62 9.78 -24.00
N PHE A 117 12.78 10.47 -24.78
CA PHE A 117 12.18 11.74 -24.39
C PHE A 117 11.39 11.64 -23.07
N GLY A 118 10.53 10.64 -22.95
CA GLY A 118 9.78 10.35 -21.73
C GLY A 118 10.20 9.04 -21.09
N LEU A 119 10.15 9.00 -19.78
CA LEU A 119 10.44 7.81 -18.98
C LEU A 119 9.34 7.59 -17.97
N VAL A 120 8.64 6.46 -18.07
CA VAL A 120 7.67 5.99 -17.06
C VAL A 120 8.37 5.00 -16.14
N THR A 121 8.30 5.20 -14.82
CA THR A 121 9.06 4.41 -13.84
C THR A 121 8.37 4.35 -12.47
N THR A 122 8.96 3.58 -11.54
CA THR A 122 8.55 3.51 -10.13
C THR A 122 9.57 4.21 -9.22
N PRO A 123 9.21 4.60 -7.98
CA PRO A 123 10.14 5.24 -7.04
C PRO A 123 11.46 4.47 -6.88
N GLU A 124 11.38 3.16 -6.67
CA GLU A 124 12.56 2.29 -6.49
C GLU A 124 13.45 2.29 -7.75
N SER A 125 12.84 2.26 -8.93
CA SER A 125 13.59 2.27 -10.20
C SER A 125 14.22 3.62 -10.49
N LEU A 126 13.62 4.73 -10.01
CA LEU A 126 14.25 6.05 -10.04
C LEU A 126 15.50 6.08 -9.16
N HIS A 127 15.42 5.57 -7.93
CA HIS A 127 16.59 5.47 -7.04
C HIS A 127 17.71 4.62 -7.66
N VAL A 128 17.37 3.51 -8.34
CA VAL A 128 18.37 2.75 -9.13
C VAL A 128 19.03 3.60 -10.22
N LEU A 129 18.29 4.51 -10.86
CA LEU A 129 18.88 5.44 -11.84
C LEU A 129 19.78 6.46 -11.15
N LEU A 130 19.39 7.02 -10.01
CA LEU A 130 20.19 7.95 -9.22
C LEU A 130 21.49 7.31 -8.70
N SER A 131 21.53 5.99 -8.52
CA SER A 131 22.74 5.25 -8.14
C SER A 131 23.73 5.04 -9.29
N THR A 132 23.49 5.60 -10.47
CA THR A 132 24.44 5.54 -11.59
C THR A 132 25.36 6.74 -11.58
N LYS A 133 26.64 6.54 -12.01
CA LYS A 133 27.63 7.64 -12.03
C LYS A 133 27.20 8.84 -12.88
N ASP A 134 26.48 8.58 -13.97
CA ASP A 134 26.11 9.60 -14.96
C ASP A 134 24.67 10.11 -14.77
N HIS A 135 24.05 9.95 -13.58
CA HIS A 135 22.64 10.28 -13.39
C HIS A 135 22.32 11.75 -13.63
N GLN A 136 23.18 12.68 -13.20
CA GLN A 136 22.98 14.10 -13.45
C GLN A 136 22.96 14.40 -14.95
N LYS A 137 23.90 13.83 -15.73
CA LYS A 137 23.93 13.97 -17.20
C LYS A 137 22.68 13.36 -17.85
N GLN A 138 22.19 12.25 -17.31
CA GLN A 138 20.96 11.60 -17.82
C GLN A 138 19.73 12.48 -17.64
N PHE A 139 19.65 13.23 -16.52
CA PHE A 139 18.49 14.06 -16.16
C PHE A 139 18.71 15.56 -16.45
N GLN A 140 19.85 16.00 -16.97
CA GLN A 140 20.16 17.43 -17.21
C GLN A 140 19.12 18.18 -18.06
N HIS A 141 18.35 17.47 -18.89
CA HIS A 141 17.31 18.02 -19.75
C HIS A 141 15.88 17.77 -19.22
N LEU A 142 15.74 17.27 -17.99
CA LEU A 142 14.46 16.98 -17.38
C LEU A 142 13.71 18.28 -17.09
N LYS A 143 12.51 18.42 -17.68
CA LYS A 143 11.68 19.62 -17.56
C LYS A 143 10.49 19.42 -16.62
N VAL A 144 10.03 18.17 -16.48
CA VAL A 144 8.85 17.86 -15.69
C VAL A 144 8.91 16.47 -15.07
N VAL A 145 8.45 16.39 -13.83
CA VAL A 145 8.14 15.13 -13.14
C VAL A 145 6.64 15.10 -12.85
N VAL A 146 5.99 14.04 -13.27
CA VAL A 146 4.60 13.73 -12.90
C VAL A 146 4.61 12.59 -11.90
N VAL A 147 3.96 12.79 -10.75
CA VAL A 147 3.79 11.75 -9.71
C VAL A 147 2.32 11.33 -9.72
N ASP A 148 2.08 10.12 -10.22
CA ASP A 148 0.74 9.58 -10.34
C ASP A 148 0.32 8.80 -9.10
N GLU A 149 -0.99 8.78 -8.83
CA GLU A 149 -1.60 8.16 -7.65
C GLU A 149 -0.88 8.56 -6.36
N TRP A 150 -0.59 9.87 -6.20
CA TRP A 150 0.17 10.39 -5.06
C TRP A 150 -0.41 9.96 -3.71
N HIS A 151 -1.73 9.81 -3.59
CA HIS A 151 -2.41 9.33 -2.39
C HIS A 151 -2.04 7.88 -1.98
N GLU A 152 -1.50 7.08 -2.91
CA GLU A 152 -0.99 5.74 -2.60
C GLU A 152 0.47 5.74 -2.14
N LEU A 153 1.19 6.81 -2.44
CA LEU A 153 2.59 6.99 -2.03
C LEU A 153 2.68 7.77 -0.72
N LEU A 154 1.88 8.82 -0.58
CA LEU A 154 1.80 9.64 0.63
C LEU A 154 1.44 8.79 1.85
N GLY A 155 2.15 9.00 2.96
CA GLY A 155 2.01 8.18 4.17
C GLY A 155 2.65 6.79 4.05
N THR A 156 3.58 6.63 3.10
CA THR A 156 4.40 5.42 2.97
C THR A 156 5.88 5.77 2.82
N LYS A 157 6.77 4.86 3.15
CA LYS A 157 8.22 5.03 2.92
C LYS A 157 8.56 5.24 1.43
N ARG A 158 7.70 4.80 0.51
CA ARG A 158 7.84 5.07 -0.93
C ARG A 158 7.56 6.54 -1.28
N GLY A 159 6.64 7.19 -0.55
CA GLY A 159 6.43 8.63 -0.63
C GLY A 159 7.66 9.39 -0.23
N VAL A 160 8.31 8.99 0.87
CA VAL A 160 9.60 9.58 1.31
C VAL A 160 10.69 9.41 0.24
N GLN A 161 10.78 8.26 -0.43
CA GLN A 161 11.67 8.08 -1.57
C GLN A 161 11.39 9.10 -2.68
N VAL A 162 10.12 9.40 -2.97
CA VAL A 162 9.76 10.41 -3.98
C VAL A 162 10.16 11.81 -3.50
N GLU A 163 9.89 12.17 -2.25
CA GLU A 163 10.28 13.47 -1.67
C GLU A 163 11.79 13.71 -1.80
N LEU A 164 12.61 12.73 -1.35
CA LEU A 164 14.07 12.80 -1.41
C LEU A 164 14.58 12.92 -2.86
N ALA A 165 14.03 12.12 -3.77
CA ALA A 165 14.40 12.17 -5.18
C ALA A 165 14.05 13.50 -5.83
N LEU A 166 12.86 14.07 -5.53
CA LEU A 166 12.42 15.37 -6.04
C LEU A 166 13.28 16.52 -5.48
N ALA A 167 13.57 16.51 -4.18
CA ALA A 167 14.44 17.50 -3.55
C ALA A 167 15.83 17.50 -4.21
N TYR A 168 16.41 16.32 -4.39
CA TYR A 168 17.70 16.17 -5.05
C TYR A 168 17.67 16.58 -6.53
N LEU A 169 16.65 16.20 -7.30
CA LEU A 169 16.54 16.62 -8.70
C LEU A 169 16.42 18.15 -8.83
N ARG A 170 15.66 18.79 -7.94
CA ARG A 170 15.50 20.26 -7.91
C ARG A 170 16.80 20.98 -7.57
N SER A 171 17.72 20.38 -6.79
CA SER A 171 18.98 21.03 -6.42
C SER A 171 19.87 21.37 -7.61
N PHE A 172 19.79 20.61 -8.70
CA PHE A 172 20.53 20.90 -9.94
C PHE A 172 19.63 21.22 -11.15
N LEU A 173 18.30 21.21 -10.98
CA LEU A 173 17.29 21.56 -11.99
C LEU A 173 16.31 22.60 -11.43
N PRO A 174 16.70 23.86 -11.28
CA PRO A 174 15.90 24.88 -10.59
C PRO A 174 14.55 25.17 -11.26
N ASN A 175 14.42 24.92 -12.55
CA ASN A 175 13.20 25.13 -13.34
C ASN A 175 12.35 23.87 -13.51
N LEU A 176 12.62 22.82 -12.74
CA LEU A 176 11.89 21.55 -12.81
C LEU A 176 10.43 21.74 -12.40
N LYS A 177 9.50 21.47 -13.31
CA LYS A 177 8.06 21.43 -13.02
C LYS A 177 7.71 20.10 -12.35
N VAL A 178 6.89 20.15 -11.30
CA VAL A 178 6.37 18.95 -10.63
C VAL A 178 4.85 19.01 -10.62
N TRP A 179 4.23 17.91 -11.05
CA TRP A 179 2.79 17.72 -11.05
C TRP A 179 2.41 16.43 -10.31
N GLY A 180 1.46 16.53 -9.42
CA GLY A 180 0.84 15.38 -8.77
C GLY A 180 -0.51 15.04 -9.36
N ILE A 181 -0.85 13.76 -9.37
CA ILE A 181 -2.20 13.26 -9.66
C ILE A 181 -2.68 12.47 -8.46
N SER A 182 -3.87 12.77 -7.98
CA SER A 182 -4.51 12.03 -6.90
C SER A 182 -6.00 11.85 -7.19
N ALA A 183 -6.53 10.67 -6.87
CA ALA A 183 -7.97 10.41 -7.04
C ALA A 183 -8.73 10.82 -5.76
N THR A 184 -8.45 10.16 -4.66
CA THR A 184 -9.22 10.26 -3.40
C THR A 184 -8.29 10.60 -2.25
N LEU A 185 -8.44 11.79 -1.67
CA LEU A 185 -7.59 12.29 -0.59
C LEU A 185 -8.34 13.36 0.23
N GLY A 186 -8.31 13.27 1.56
CA GLY A 186 -8.90 14.25 2.47
C GLY A 186 -8.05 15.51 2.58
N ASN A 187 -6.82 15.38 3.07
CA ASN A 187 -5.88 16.48 3.33
C ASN A 187 -5.13 16.96 2.06
N LYS A 188 -5.87 17.48 1.08
CA LYS A 188 -5.36 17.86 -0.24
C LYS A 188 -4.27 18.91 -0.19
N ASP A 189 -4.38 19.89 0.72
CA ASP A 189 -3.41 20.97 0.83
C ASP A 189 -2.08 20.48 1.38
N LEU A 190 -2.09 19.67 2.42
CA LEU A 190 -0.89 19.03 2.96
C LEU A 190 -0.22 18.12 1.90
N ALA A 191 -1.01 17.31 1.19
CA ALA A 191 -0.50 16.44 0.15
C ALA A 191 0.17 17.21 -1.00
N ARG A 192 -0.36 18.38 -1.36
CA ARG A 192 0.24 19.30 -2.32
C ARG A 192 1.55 19.88 -1.80
N GLU A 193 1.55 20.36 -0.55
CA GLU A 193 2.71 20.96 0.09
C GLU A 193 3.89 19.99 0.14
N ILE A 194 3.66 18.76 0.58
CA ILE A 194 4.68 17.71 0.62
C ILE A 194 5.28 17.45 -0.76
N LEU A 195 4.45 17.32 -1.79
CA LEU A 195 4.93 17.02 -3.13
C LEU A 195 5.64 18.19 -3.80
N LEU A 196 5.08 19.39 -3.66
CA LEU A 196 5.58 20.57 -4.35
C LEU A 196 6.65 21.33 -3.57
N GLY A 197 6.77 21.07 -2.26
CA GLY A 197 7.67 21.81 -1.37
C GLY A 197 7.28 23.28 -1.26
N SER A 198 8.25 24.15 -0.99
CA SER A 198 8.06 25.60 -0.74
C SER A 198 7.70 26.44 -1.98
N THR A 199 7.46 25.82 -3.13
CA THR A 199 7.16 26.60 -4.35
C THR A 199 5.83 27.35 -4.25
N LYS A 200 5.86 28.67 -4.59
CA LYS A 200 4.66 29.50 -4.65
C LYS A 200 3.98 29.50 -6.02
N ASN A 201 4.68 29.05 -7.08
CA ASN A 201 4.15 29.00 -8.44
C ASN A 201 3.48 27.68 -8.74
N TYR A 202 2.27 27.48 -8.22
CA TYR A 202 1.50 26.25 -8.41
C TYR A 202 0.02 26.52 -8.74
N THR A 203 -0.67 25.47 -9.13
CA THR A 203 -2.13 25.45 -9.30
C THR A 203 -2.71 24.12 -8.84
N THR A 204 -3.92 24.16 -8.28
CA THR A 204 -4.71 22.96 -7.98
C THR A 204 -5.87 22.89 -8.98
N VAL A 205 -6.03 21.76 -9.63
CA VAL A 205 -7.12 21.50 -10.58
C VAL A 205 -7.97 20.36 -10.06
N ASN A 206 -9.26 20.61 -9.87
CA ASN A 206 -10.23 19.58 -9.49
C ASN A 206 -11.05 19.22 -10.73
N ALA A 207 -11.16 17.94 -11.03
CA ALA A 207 -12.08 17.44 -12.04
C ALA A 207 -13.47 17.31 -11.39
N GLU A 208 -14.38 18.18 -11.78
CA GLU A 208 -15.78 18.17 -11.33
C GLU A 208 -16.55 17.05 -12.03
N ILE A 209 -16.33 15.81 -11.59
CA ILE A 209 -17.03 14.64 -12.10
C ILE A 209 -17.83 14.05 -10.95
N ASN A 210 -19.09 14.44 -10.85
CA ASN A 210 -20.05 13.91 -9.86
C ASN A 210 -20.60 12.56 -10.31
N LYS A 211 -19.87 11.49 -10.03
CA LYS A 211 -20.37 10.13 -10.23
C LYS A 211 -21.12 9.71 -8.98
N LYS A 212 -22.47 9.57 -9.08
CA LYS A 212 -23.28 9.07 -7.95
C LYS A 212 -22.93 7.61 -7.67
N ILE A 213 -22.54 7.32 -6.44
CA ILE A 213 -22.26 5.96 -5.98
C ILE A 213 -23.44 5.49 -5.15
N LYS A 214 -24.04 4.36 -5.52
CA LYS A 214 -25.11 3.71 -4.78
C LYS A 214 -24.56 2.48 -4.06
N VAL A 215 -24.58 2.50 -2.75
CA VAL A 215 -24.21 1.36 -1.90
C VAL A 215 -25.45 0.55 -1.57
N LYS A 216 -25.36 -0.77 -1.61
CA LYS A 216 -26.43 -1.69 -1.22
C LYS A 216 -25.86 -2.79 -0.35
N SER A 217 -26.32 -2.91 0.88
CA SER A 217 -25.92 -3.98 1.77
C SER A 217 -26.61 -5.30 1.39
N ILE A 218 -25.85 -6.39 1.40
CA ILE A 218 -26.40 -7.75 1.29
C ILE A 218 -26.70 -8.22 2.70
N LEU A 219 -27.98 -8.25 3.05
CA LEU A 219 -28.41 -8.56 4.41
C LEU A 219 -28.59 -10.07 4.60
N PRO A 220 -28.22 -10.63 5.76
CA PRO A 220 -28.57 -11.98 6.15
C PRO A 220 -30.08 -12.09 6.36
N LYS A 221 -30.68 -13.26 6.08
CA LYS A 221 -32.09 -13.50 6.30
C LYS A 221 -32.44 -13.61 7.79
N ASN A 222 -31.53 -14.15 8.58
CA ASN A 222 -31.66 -14.28 10.02
C ASN A 222 -30.36 -13.92 10.70
N MET A 223 -30.37 -12.91 11.59
CA MET A 223 -29.21 -12.46 12.35
C MET A 223 -28.79 -13.41 13.47
N GLU A 224 -29.72 -14.17 14.04
CA GLU A 224 -29.43 -15.14 15.11
C GLU A 224 -28.52 -16.27 14.63
N SER A 225 -28.59 -16.59 13.33
CA SER A 225 -27.71 -17.57 12.69
C SER A 225 -26.49 -16.94 12.02
N PHE A 226 -26.35 -15.61 12.06
CA PHE A 226 -25.22 -14.92 11.46
C PHE A 226 -23.99 -15.01 12.37
N PRO A 227 -22.84 -15.50 11.88
CA PRO A 227 -21.71 -15.78 12.75
C PRO A 227 -21.13 -14.50 13.38
N TRP A 228 -20.80 -14.56 14.64
CA TRP A 228 -20.11 -13.50 15.38
C TRP A 228 -18.65 -13.39 15.00
N ARG A 229 -18.02 -14.50 14.63
CA ARG A 229 -16.64 -14.55 14.12
C ARG A 229 -16.68 -14.75 12.61
N GLY A 230 -15.97 -13.91 11.89
CA GLY A 230 -15.98 -13.84 10.44
C GLY A 230 -15.83 -15.21 9.75
N HIS A 231 -16.90 -15.75 9.24
CA HIS A 231 -16.92 -16.93 8.36
C HIS A 231 -16.83 -16.52 6.89
N LEU A 232 -16.05 -15.47 6.61
CA LEU A 232 -15.76 -15.01 5.24
C LEU A 232 -17.01 -14.64 4.43
N GLY A 233 -18.16 -14.47 5.08
CA GLY A 233 -19.45 -14.13 4.45
C GLY A 233 -20.06 -15.24 3.57
N ILE A 234 -19.58 -16.47 3.63
CA ILE A 234 -20.02 -17.59 2.77
C ILE A 234 -21.50 -17.91 2.92
N HIS A 235 -22.08 -17.66 4.08
CA HIS A 235 -23.54 -17.82 4.28
C HIS A 235 -24.39 -16.97 3.34
N LEU A 236 -23.84 -15.88 2.81
CA LEU A 236 -24.48 -14.99 1.86
C LEU A 236 -24.20 -15.34 0.39
N LEU A 237 -23.53 -16.47 0.14
CA LEU A 237 -23.22 -16.96 -1.22
C LEU A 237 -24.45 -17.04 -2.15
N PRO A 238 -25.63 -17.54 -1.70
CA PRO A 238 -26.81 -17.59 -2.56
C PRO A 238 -27.27 -16.21 -3.06
N GLN A 239 -27.11 -15.16 -2.23
CA GLN A 239 -27.43 -13.77 -2.62
C GLN A 239 -26.43 -13.25 -3.65
N VAL A 240 -25.13 -13.57 -3.50
CA VAL A 240 -24.09 -13.21 -4.47
C VAL A 240 -24.32 -13.91 -5.81
N LEU A 241 -24.69 -15.19 -5.81
CA LEU A 241 -25.02 -15.93 -7.04
C LEU A 241 -26.17 -15.28 -7.82
N LYS A 242 -27.22 -14.82 -7.13
CA LYS A 242 -28.31 -14.08 -7.77
C LYS A 242 -27.81 -12.80 -8.44
N LEU A 243 -26.88 -12.08 -7.80
CA LEU A 243 -26.26 -10.87 -8.39
C LEU A 243 -25.41 -11.24 -9.62
N VAL A 244 -24.60 -12.29 -9.51
CA VAL A 244 -23.78 -12.79 -10.62
C VAL A 244 -24.65 -13.17 -11.82
N GLN A 245 -25.75 -13.86 -11.60
CA GLN A 245 -26.67 -14.25 -12.67
C GLN A 245 -27.35 -13.05 -13.33
N LYS A 246 -27.68 -12.02 -12.52
CA LYS A 246 -28.39 -10.82 -12.98
C LYS A 246 -27.53 -9.92 -13.90
N TYR A 247 -26.25 -9.76 -13.61
CA TYR A 247 -25.37 -8.83 -14.32
C TYR A 247 -24.47 -9.54 -15.33
N LYS A 248 -24.09 -8.89 -16.42
CA LYS A 248 -23.20 -9.43 -17.45
C LYS A 248 -21.81 -9.74 -16.87
N THR A 249 -21.22 -8.78 -16.15
CA THR A 249 -19.90 -8.92 -15.53
C THR A 249 -19.94 -8.41 -14.09
N THR A 250 -19.42 -9.19 -13.15
CA THR A 250 -19.32 -8.84 -11.72
C THR A 250 -17.88 -8.94 -11.23
N LEU A 251 -17.34 -7.88 -10.61
CA LEU A 251 -16.13 -7.93 -9.81
C LEU A 251 -16.47 -8.20 -8.35
N ILE A 252 -15.79 -9.16 -7.75
CA ILE A 252 -15.93 -9.50 -6.33
C ILE A 252 -14.60 -9.18 -5.65
N PHE A 253 -14.58 -8.11 -4.87
CA PHE A 253 -13.41 -7.67 -4.11
C PHE A 253 -13.33 -8.35 -2.76
N THR A 254 -12.18 -8.92 -2.45
CA THR A 254 -11.85 -9.52 -1.16
C THR A 254 -10.65 -8.81 -0.54
N ASN A 255 -10.49 -8.93 0.78
CA ASN A 255 -9.40 -8.26 1.50
C ASN A 255 -8.10 -9.08 1.52
N THR A 256 -8.20 -10.40 1.39
CA THR A 256 -7.05 -11.30 1.43
C THR A 256 -7.03 -12.24 0.24
N ARG A 257 -5.83 -12.72 -0.11
CA ARG A 257 -5.64 -13.73 -1.16
C ARG A 257 -6.34 -15.04 -0.81
N ALA A 258 -6.31 -15.44 0.48
CA ALA A 258 -7.02 -16.62 0.97
C ALA A 258 -8.54 -16.50 0.75
N GLN A 259 -9.11 -15.36 1.10
CA GLN A 259 -10.54 -15.10 0.89
C GLN A 259 -10.89 -15.12 -0.61
N CYS A 260 -10.00 -14.61 -1.48
CA CYS A 260 -10.16 -14.68 -2.93
C CYS A 260 -10.25 -16.13 -3.44
N GLU A 261 -9.31 -16.99 -3.01
CA GLU A 261 -9.31 -18.43 -3.36
C GLU A 261 -10.57 -19.14 -2.84
N ILE A 262 -10.97 -18.88 -1.59
CA ILE A 262 -12.18 -19.49 -0.99
C ILE A 262 -13.43 -19.12 -1.77
N TRP A 263 -13.64 -17.83 -2.03
CA TRP A 263 -14.81 -17.36 -2.75
C TRP A 263 -14.85 -17.87 -4.18
N PHE A 264 -13.72 -17.94 -4.86
CA PHE A 264 -13.62 -18.52 -6.19
C PHE A 264 -14.12 -19.98 -6.19
N HIS A 265 -13.61 -20.82 -5.27
CA HIS A 265 -14.04 -22.21 -5.19
C HIS A 265 -15.50 -22.36 -4.82
N ARG A 266 -15.98 -21.60 -3.82
CA ARG A 266 -17.36 -21.70 -3.37
C ARG A 266 -18.36 -21.27 -4.44
N LEU A 267 -18.05 -20.29 -5.26
CA LEU A 267 -18.87 -19.89 -6.40
C LEU A 267 -18.89 -20.99 -7.46
N LEU A 268 -17.75 -21.59 -7.76
CA LEU A 268 -17.65 -22.66 -8.75
C LEU A 268 -18.36 -23.95 -8.29
N ASP A 269 -18.25 -24.30 -7.00
CA ASP A 269 -18.97 -25.45 -6.43
C ASP A 269 -20.50 -25.25 -6.45
N ALA A 270 -20.95 -24.01 -6.23
CA ALA A 270 -22.38 -23.68 -6.17
C ALA A 270 -23.02 -23.51 -7.57
N ASP A 271 -22.25 -23.08 -8.57
CA ASP A 271 -22.67 -22.98 -9.96
C ASP A 271 -21.55 -23.42 -10.91
N PRO A 272 -21.50 -24.72 -11.27
CA PRO A 272 -20.50 -25.26 -12.19
C PRO A 272 -20.50 -24.62 -13.59
N ASN A 273 -21.60 -23.97 -14.01
CA ASN A 273 -21.68 -23.28 -15.31
C ASN A 273 -20.79 -22.04 -15.38
N LEU A 274 -20.29 -21.56 -14.24
CA LEU A 274 -19.28 -20.50 -14.18
C LEU A 274 -17.90 -20.98 -14.65
N ALA A 275 -17.67 -22.29 -14.78
CA ALA A 275 -16.41 -22.82 -15.28
C ALA A 275 -16.10 -22.28 -16.69
N GLY A 276 -14.91 -21.73 -16.88
CA GLY A 276 -14.50 -21.07 -18.11
C GLY A 276 -14.88 -19.59 -18.23
N ASN A 277 -15.90 -19.12 -17.50
CA ASN A 277 -16.39 -17.74 -17.49
C ASN A 277 -16.02 -16.97 -16.21
N MET A 278 -15.25 -17.60 -15.32
CA MET A 278 -14.82 -17.02 -14.06
C MET A 278 -13.30 -17.06 -13.90
N ALA A 279 -12.73 -16.02 -13.36
CA ALA A 279 -11.31 -15.90 -13.12
C ALA A 279 -10.98 -15.33 -11.73
N MET A 280 -9.72 -15.44 -11.36
CA MET A 280 -9.15 -14.93 -10.12
C MET A 280 -8.03 -13.95 -10.40
N HIS A 281 -7.92 -12.87 -9.61
CA HIS A 281 -6.85 -11.90 -9.78
C HIS A 281 -6.29 -11.43 -8.43
N HIS A 282 -5.08 -11.88 -8.10
CA HIS A 282 -4.32 -11.40 -6.93
C HIS A 282 -2.80 -11.51 -7.14
N GLY A 283 -2.02 -10.81 -6.33
CA GLY A 283 -0.57 -10.65 -6.51
C GLY A 283 0.26 -11.93 -6.54
N SER A 284 -0.23 -13.05 -5.97
CA SER A 284 0.49 -14.33 -5.94
C SER A 284 0.31 -15.20 -7.20
N ILE A 285 -0.67 -14.90 -8.05
CA ILE A 285 -0.90 -15.63 -9.32
C ILE A 285 0.14 -15.24 -10.36
N ASP A 286 0.48 -16.15 -11.25
CA ASP A 286 1.40 -15.89 -12.37
C ASP A 286 0.99 -14.63 -13.14
N LYS A 287 1.98 -13.80 -13.47
CA LYS A 287 1.79 -12.56 -14.22
C LYS A 287 1.08 -12.76 -15.55
N LYS A 288 1.37 -13.86 -16.28
CA LYS A 288 0.71 -14.15 -17.56
C LYS A 288 -0.79 -14.37 -17.40
N ILE A 289 -1.19 -15.09 -16.32
CA ILE A 289 -2.59 -15.32 -16.00
C ILE A 289 -3.28 -14.01 -15.65
N ARG A 290 -2.63 -13.16 -14.84
CA ARG A 290 -3.19 -11.84 -14.48
C ARG A 290 -3.40 -10.95 -15.71
N LEU A 291 -2.43 -10.86 -16.60
CA LEU A 291 -2.56 -10.10 -17.86
C LEU A 291 -3.68 -10.66 -18.75
N TRP A 292 -3.83 -11.98 -18.79
CA TRP A 292 -4.96 -12.61 -19.51
C TRP A 292 -6.31 -12.22 -18.90
N VAL A 293 -6.44 -12.20 -17.55
CA VAL A 293 -7.67 -11.77 -16.88
C VAL A 293 -7.99 -10.30 -17.20
N GLU A 294 -6.99 -9.44 -17.20
CA GLU A 294 -7.14 -8.03 -17.54
C GLU A 294 -7.61 -7.84 -18.98
N GLU A 295 -7.07 -8.61 -19.93
CA GLU A 295 -7.51 -8.60 -21.33
C GLU A 295 -8.94 -9.15 -21.48
N ALA A 296 -9.24 -10.26 -20.84
CA ALA A 296 -10.56 -10.87 -20.87
C ALA A 296 -11.65 -9.95 -20.24
N LEU A 297 -11.27 -9.12 -19.26
CA LEU A 297 -12.16 -8.06 -18.74
C LEU A 297 -12.38 -6.94 -19.77
N ARG A 298 -11.35 -6.54 -20.54
CA ARG A 298 -11.52 -5.55 -21.62
C ARG A 298 -12.44 -6.06 -22.74
N GLU A 299 -12.34 -7.33 -23.05
CA GLU A 299 -13.17 -8.01 -24.05
C GLU A 299 -14.56 -8.39 -23.54
N GLU A 300 -14.85 -8.12 -22.27
CA GLU A 300 -16.10 -8.47 -21.58
C GLU A 300 -16.45 -9.99 -21.67
N SER A 301 -15.42 -10.84 -21.78
CA SER A 301 -15.57 -12.29 -21.94
C SER A 301 -15.74 -13.05 -20.61
N LEU A 302 -15.51 -12.38 -19.46
CA LEU A 302 -15.66 -12.98 -18.12
C LEU A 302 -16.94 -12.54 -17.44
N LYS A 303 -17.66 -13.50 -16.87
CA LYS A 303 -18.87 -13.30 -16.06
C LYS A 303 -18.53 -12.81 -14.65
N VAL A 304 -17.48 -13.40 -14.04
CA VAL A 304 -17.05 -13.11 -12.66
C VAL A 304 -15.54 -13.03 -12.58
N VAL A 305 -15.04 -12.02 -11.87
CA VAL A 305 -13.65 -11.99 -11.42
C VAL A 305 -13.60 -11.78 -9.92
N VAL A 306 -13.04 -12.74 -9.19
CA VAL A 306 -12.76 -12.60 -7.76
C VAL A 306 -11.36 -12.05 -7.59
N CYS A 307 -11.21 -10.92 -6.90
CA CYS A 307 -9.94 -10.21 -6.83
C CYS A 307 -9.66 -9.61 -5.45
N THR A 308 -8.40 -9.24 -5.26
CA THR A 308 -7.96 -8.41 -4.12
C THR A 308 -7.74 -6.97 -4.59
N SER A 309 -7.03 -6.16 -3.82
CA SER A 309 -6.61 -4.79 -4.20
C SER A 309 -5.80 -4.71 -5.51
N SER A 310 -5.47 -5.84 -6.13
CA SER A 310 -4.75 -5.89 -7.40
C SER A 310 -5.53 -5.31 -8.60
N LEU A 311 -6.85 -5.14 -8.46
CA LEU A 311 -7.73 -4.44 -9.41
C LEU A 311 -8.32 -3.12 -8.86
N ASP A 312 -7.88 -2.67 -7.68
CA ASP A 312 -8.30 -1.37 -7.14
C ASP A 312 -7.78 -0.22 -8.01
N LEU A 313 -6.54 -0.37 -8.53
CA LEU A 313 -5.80 0.65 -9.28
C LEU A 313 -5.13 0.08 -10.53
N GLY A 314 -4.87 0.95 -11.49
CA GLY A 314 -3.88 0.70 -12.54
C GLY A 314 -4.27 -0.30 -13.61
N VAL A 315 -5.54 -0.61 -13.80
CA VAL A 315 -5.99 -1.43 -14.91
C VAL A 315 -7.10 -0.70 -15.67
N ASP A 316 -6.84 -0.42 -16.93
CA ASP A 316 -7.82 0.19 -17.85
C ASP A 316 -8.59 -0.92 -18.55
N PHE A 317 -9.68 -1.35 -17.92
CA PHE A 317 -10.67 -2.22 -18.53
C PHE A 317 -12.03 -1.51 -18.57
N SER A 318 -12.88 -1.93 -19.47
CA SER A 318 -14.24 -1.41 -19.55
C SER A 318 -14.94 -1.52 -18.20
N PRO A 319 -15.65 -0.46 -17.74
CA PRO A 319 -16.37 -0.54 -16.47
C PRO A 319 -17.31 -1.74 -16.44
N VAL A 320 -17.20 -2.53 -15.39
CA VAL A 320 -18.10 -3.69 -15.18
C VAL A 320 -19.48 -3.24 -14.75
N GLU A 321 -20.48 -4.10 -14.90
CA GLU A 321 -21.85 -3.74 -14.50
C GLU A 321 -22.05 -3.70 -13.00
N ASN A 322 -21.35 -4.57 -12.26
CA ASN A 322 -21.56 -4.76 -10.83
C ASN A 322 -20.26 -4.98 -10.08
N CYS A 323 -20.16 -4.41 -8.88
CA CYS A 323 -19.11 -4.66 -7.91
C CYS A 323 -19.70 -5.19 -6.61
N VAL A 324 -19.05 -6.20 -6.03
CA VAL A 324 -19.35 -6.73 -4.70
C VAL A 324 -18.12 -6.58 -3.84
N GLN A 325 -18.26 -5.95 -2.68
CA GLN A 325 -17.23 -5.85 -1.65
C GLN A 325 -17.50 -6.85 -0.56
N ILE A 326 -16.62 -7.80 -0.34
CA ILE A 326 -16.70 -8.79 0.75
C ILE A 326 -15.88 -8.30 1.93
N GLY A 327 -16.58 -8.10 3.07
CA GLY A 327 -16.00 -7.57 4.29
C GLY A 327 -15.60 -6.09 4.20
N SER A 328 -15.10 -5.56 5.28
CA SER A 328 -14.71 -4.16 5.43
C SER A 328 -13.63 -3.74 4.43
N PRO A 329 -13.80 -2.67 3.65
CA PRO A 329 -12.74 -2.12 2.77
C PRO A 329 -11.65 -1.40 3.55
N LYS A 330 -11.82 -1.19 4.87
CA LYS A 330 -10.94 -0.49 5.81
C LYS A 330 -10.77 1.01 5.54
N GLY A 331 -11.56 1.57 4.61
CA GLY A 331 -11.56 2.99 4.32
C GLY A 331 -12.54 3.38 3.23
N VAL A 332 -13.05 4.62 3.30
CA VAL A 332 -14.02 5.20 2.36
C VAL A 332 -13.41 5.40 0.98
N GLY A 333 -12.18 5.92 0.91
CA GLY A 333 -11.48 6.18 -0.36
C GLY A 333 -11.30 4.90 -1.19
N ARG A 334 -10.87 3.80 -0.56
CA ARG A 334 -10.77 2.49 -1.24
C ARG A 334 -12.12 1.98 -1.69
N PHE A 335 -13.15 2.15 -0.86
CA PHE A 335 -14.50 1.73 -1.24
C PHE A 335 -15.01 2.50 -2.46
N ILE A 336 -14.76 3.81 -2.53
CA ILE A 336 -15.05 4.65 -3.69
C ILE A 336 -14.28 4.19 -4.93
N GLN A 337 -12.98 3.86 -4.80
CA GLN A 337 -12.17 3.36 -5.90
C GLN A 337 -12.73 2.06 -6.49
N ARG A 338 -13.14 1.10 -5.62
CA ARG A 338 -13.78 -0.16 -6.02
C ARG A 338 -15.14 0.07 -6.64
N ALA A 339 -15.96 0.95 -6.07
CA ALA A 339 -17.24 1.35 -6.64
C ALA A 339 -17.07 1.99 -8.02
N GLY A 340 -15.99 2.77 -8.20
CA GLY A 340 -15.62 3.41 -9.47
C GLY A 340 -15.35 2.44 -10.62
N ARG A 341 -15.12 1.15 -10.32
CA ARG A 341 -14.97 0.09 -11.33
C ARG A 341 -16.31 -0.33 -11.96
N SER A 342 -17.44 0.05 -11.36
CA SER A 342 -18.78 -0.20 -11.94
C SER A 342 -19.30 1.03 -12.69
N GLY A 343 -20.16 0.79 -13.71
CA GLY A 343 -20.84 1.83 -14.51
C GLY A 343 -20.26 2.00 -15.92
N HIS A 344 -21.13 1.77 -16.91
CA HIS A 344 -20.77 1.70 -18.33
C HIS A 344 -20.39 3.04 -19.02
N ARG A 345 -20.59 4.19 -18.34
CA ARG A 345 -20.31 5.52 -18.93
C ARG A 345 -19.71 6.46 -17.89
N PRO A 346 -18.88 7.43 -18.28
CA PRO A 346 -18.27 8.38 -17.35
C PRO A 346 -19.26 9.14 -16.45
N MET A 347 -20.52 9.31 -16.92
CA MET A 347 -21.60 9.99 -16.18
C MET A 347 -22.63 9.03 -15.58
N ALA A 348 -22.51 7.71 -15.81
CA ALA A 348 -23.43 6.72 -15.24
C ALA A 348 -23.14 6.49 -13.76
N GLY A 349 -24.18 6.35 -12.95
CA GLY A 349 -24.03 6.00 -11.53
C GLY A 349 -23.32 4.66 -11.34
N SER A 350 -22.50 4.55 -10.31
CA SER A 350 -21.86 3.30 -9.89
C SER A 350 -22.71 2.60 -8.84
N THR A 351 -22.79 1.28 -8.91
CA THR A 351 -23.41 0.46 -7.86
C THR A 351 -22.38 -0.49 -7.28
N ILE A 352 -22.28 -0.51 -5.96
CA ILE A 352 -21.47 -1.48 -5.22
C ILE A 352 -22.33 -2.16 -4.16
N HIS A 353 -22.21 -3.49 -4.09
CA HIS A 353 -22.89 -4.28 -3.06
C HIS A 353 -21.89 -4.58 -1.94
N PHE A 354 -22.26 -4.24 -0.70
CA PHE A 354 -21.47 -4.55 0.49
C PHE A 354 -21.97 -5.85 1.12
N LEU A 355 -21.08 -6.84 1.26
CA LEU A 355 -21.36 -8.12 1.86
C LEU A 355 -20.63 -8.23 3.20
N PRO A 356 -21.35 -8.18 4.33
CA PRO A 356 -20.74 -8.31 5.65
C PRO A 356 -20.28 -9.73 5.91
N THR A 357 -19.14 -9.87 6.61
CA THR A 357 -18.64 -11.17 7.07
C THR A 357 -19.02 -11.45 8.54
N HIS A 358 -19.41 -10.41 9.27
CA HIS A 358 -19.95 -10.47 10.64
C HIS A 358 -20.84 -9.26 10.93
N ALA A 359 -21.56 -9.31 12.05
CA ALA A 359 -22.61 -8.34 12.38
C ALA A 359 -22.14 -6.88 12.41
N MET A 360 -20.98 -6.59 13.02
CA MET A 360 -20.45 -5.22 13.14
C MET A 360 -20.18 -4.55 11.79
N GLU A 361 -19.87 -5.30 10.75
CA GLU A 361 -19.66 -4.75 9.41
C GLU A 361 -20.95 -4.16 8.79
N LEU A 362 -22.13 -4.44 9.32
CA LEU A 362 -23.35 -3.75 8.93
C LEU A 362 -23.35 -2.28 9.37
N ILE A 363 -22.80 -1.98 10.55
CA ILE A 363 -22.60 -0.61 11.01
C ILE A 363 -21.57 0.10 10.11
N GLU A 364 -20.52 -0.60 9.72
CA GLU A 364 -19.53 -0.07 8.76
C GLU A 364 -20.17 0.25 7.41
N SER A 365 -21.11 -0.58 6.94
CA SER A 365 -21.83 -0.28 5.69
C SER A 365 -22.54 1.07 5.75
N VAL A 366 -23.23 1.36 6.87
CA VAL A 366 -23.88 2.66 7.07
C VAL A 366 -22.86 3.79 7.19
N ALA A 367 -21.75 3.56 7.90
CA ALA A 367 -20.64 4.52 8.01
C ALA A 367 -20.05 4.86 6.63
N LEU A 368 -19.81 3.86 5.78
CA LEU A 368 -19.32 4.03 4.41
C LEU A 368 -20.30 4.80 3.52
N GLN A 369 -21.62 4.51 3.62
CA GLN A 369 -22.67 5.24 2.89
C GLN A 369 -22.62 6.73 3.26
N ARG A 370 -22.56 7.05 4.55
CA ARG A 370 -22.47 8.43 5.04
C ARG A 370 -21.18 9.11 4.63
N GLY A 371 -20.05 8.42 4.74
CA GLY A 371 -18.76 8.96 4.29
C GLY A 371 -18.78 9.36 2.82
N ILE A 372 -19.43 8.57 1.97
CA ILE A 372 -19.60 8.88 0.53
C ILE A 372 -20.52 10.09 0.35
N GLU A 373 -21.68 10.12 1.03
CA GLU A 373 -22.66 11.22 0.93
C GLU A 373 -22.07 12.55 1.38
N GLN A 374 -21.30 12.54 2.46
CA GLN A 374 -20.64 13.71 3.04
C GLN A 374 -19.28 14.05 2.38
N GLN A 375 -18.85 13.26 1.38
CA GLN A 375 -17.55 13.39 0.72
C GLN A 375 -16.36 13.38 1.71
N GLN A 376 -16.52 12.68 2.83
CA GLN A 376 -15.47 12.51 3.84
C GLN A 376 -14.56 11.35 3.42
N ILE A 377 -13.37 11.72 3.01
CA ILE A 377 -12.32 10.78 2.54
C ILE A 377 -11.15 10.88 3.50
N GLU A 378 -10.44 9.79 3.67
CA GLU A 378 -9.32 9.68 4.60
C GLU A 378 -8.19 10.66 4.29
N ASP A 379 -7.65 11.23 5.34
CA ASP A 379 -6.36 11.88 5.33
C ASP A 379 -5.24 10.84 5.19
N ARG A 380 -4.14 11.24 4.60
CA ARG A 380 -2.90 10.47 4.61
C ARG A 380 -1.91 11.15 5.51
N ILE A 381 -1.53 10.48 6.58
CA ILE A 381 -0.54 10.97 7.52
C ILE A 381 0.85 10.74 6.91
N PRO A 382 1.64 11.79 6.64
CA PRO A 382 2.97 11.64 6.10
C PRO A 382 3.92 11.04 7.13
N TYR A 383 4.96 10.36 6.67
CA TYR A 383 6.06 9.93 7.53
C TYR A 383 6.91 11.12 7.95
N LEU A 384 7.37 11.09 9.20
CA LEU A 384 8.40 11.98 9.73
C LEU A 384 9.61 11.12 10.13
N ASN A 385 10.80 11.65 9.92
CA ASN A 385 12.07 11.07 10.39
C ASN A 385 12.30 9.60 10.00
N ALA A 386 11.97 9.23 8.74
CA ALA A 386 12.23 7.88 8.23
C ALA A 386 13.74 7.65 7.98
N TYR A 387 14.51 7.48 9.06
CA TYR A 387 15.98 7.40 9.03
C TYR A 387 16.52 6.26 8.17
N ASP A 388 15.86 5.12 8.12
CA ASP A 388 16.22 3.99 7.26
C ASP A 388 16.15 4.35 5.77
N VAL A 389 15.15 5.15 5.38
CA VAL A 389 14.97 5.58 3.98
C VAL A 389 16.00 6.62 3.57
N VAL A 390 16.31 7.59 4.44
CA VAL A 390 17.36 8.58 4.12
C VAL A 390 18.74 7.92 4.09
N LEU A 391 19.05 6.99 4.98
CA LEU A 391 20.29 6.21 4.92
C LEU A 391 20.41 5.44 3.60
N GLN A 392 19.32 4.80 3.15
CA GLN A 392 19.26 4.15 1.84
C GLN A 392 19.50 5.16 0.71
N PHE A 393 18.95 6.37 0.81
CA PHE A 393 19.14 7.42 -0.19
C PHE A 393 20.58 7.94 -0.22
N LEU A 394 21.19 8.20 0.94
CA LEU A 394 22.59 8.59 1.04
C LEU A 394 23.51 7.53 0.42
N MET A 395 23.25 6.26 0.72
CA MET A 395 23.95 5.15 0.06
C MET A 395 23.74 5.13 -1.46
N THR A 396 22.54 5.47 -1.93
CA THR A 396 22.23 5.57 -3.36
C THR A 396 23.11 6.59 -4.07
N LEU A 397 23.27 7.78 -3.47
CA LEU A 397 24.14 8.84 -4.01
C LEU A 397 25.62 8.47 -3.90
N ALA A 398 26.04 7.89 -2.78
CA ALA A 398 27.42 7.42 -2.56
C ALA A 398 27.84 6.34 -3.58
N VAL A 399 26.93 5.43 -3.95
CA VAL A 399 27.14 4.40 -4.99
C VAL A 399 27.16 5.02 -6.40
N GLY A 400 26.52 6.15 -6.59
CA GLY A 400 26.48 6.92 -7.83
C GLY A 400 27.75 7.73 -8.07
N SER A 401 27.59 9.04 -8.05
CA SER A 401 28.69 10.02 -8.22
C SER A 401 29.44 10.31 -6.91
N GLY A 402 28.87 9.98 -5.76
CA GLY A 402 29.24 10.51 -4.46
C GLY A 402 28.45 11.77 -4.12
N PHE A 403 28.62 12.26 -2.90
CA PHE A 403 27.98 13.51 -2.44
C PHE A 403 28.82 14.18 -1.33
N HIS A 404 28.66 15.51 -1.21
CA HIS A 404 29.20 16.30 -0.12
C HIS A 404 28.16 16.46 1.00
N PRO A 405 28.43 16.01 2.25
CA PRO A 405 27.45 16.07 3.35
C PRO A 405 26.92 17.47 3.62
N LYS A 406 27.80 18.50 3.59
CA LYS A 406 27.43 19.89 3.83
C LYS A 406 26.45 20.45 2.78
N GLU A 407 26.59 20.03 1.53
CA GLU A 407 25.71 20.48 0.44
C GLU A 407 24.37 19.73 0.44
N LEU A 408 24.41 18.45 0.82
CA LEU A 408 23.22 17.60 0.77
C LEU A 408 22.29 17.81 1.99
N PHE A 409 22.84 18.17 3.16
CA PHE A 409 22.06 18.38 4.38
C PHE A 409 20.89 19.34 4.20
N PRO A 410 21.07 20.57 3.70
CA PRO A 410 19.93 21.50 3.53
C PRO A 410 18.90 20.99 2.50
N ILE A 411 19.33 20.19 1.52
CA ILE A 411 18.43 19.60 0.52
C ILE A 411 17.49 18.59 1.19
N ILE A 412 18.06 17.73 2.06
CA ILE A 412 17.28 16.73 2.83
C ILE A 412 16.35 17.42 3.83
N GLN A 413 16.87 18.38 4.59
CA GLN A 413 16.12 19.13 5.61
C GLN A 413 14.92 19.88 5.02
N ASN A 414 15.01 20.33 3.77
CA ASN A 414 13.91 20.99 3.06
C ASN A 414 12.79 20.03 2.61
N THR A 415 12.89 18.73 2.84
CA THR A 415 11.78 17.80 2.63
C THR A 415 10.86 17.80 3.84
N PHE A 416 9.58 17.47 3.64
CA PHE A 416 8.62 17.43 4.75
C PHE A 416 9.00 16.36 5.78
N CYS A 417 9.42 15.18 5.31
CA CYS A 417 9.79 14.07 6.18
C CYS A 417 10.95 14.40 7.14
N PHE A 418 11.86 15.30 6.74
CA PHE A 418 13.08 15.62 7.49
C PHE A 418 13.20 17.08 7.90
N GLN A 419 12.09 17.84 7.94
CA GLN A 419 12.08 19.26 8.33
C GLN A 419 12.57 19.51 9.77
N THR A 420 12.51 18.49 10.63
CA THR A 420 12.99 18.54 12.03
C THR A 420 14.37 17.92 12.21
N LEU A 421 15.06 17.56 11.10
CA LEU A 421 16.37 16.96 11.16
C LEU A 421 17.41 18.00 11.60
N ASP A 422 18.09 17.75 12.73
CA ASP A 422 19.17 18.56 13.26
C ASP A 422 20.55 18.07 12.82
N ASN A 423 21.59 18.86 13.17
CA ASN A 423 22.98 18.52 12.83
C ASN A 423 23.49 17.28 13.59
N GLU A 424 23.03 17.01 14.78
CA GLU A 424 23.47 15.88 15.58
C GLU A 424 23.04 14.56 14.93
N ARG A 425 21.75 14.45 14.61
CA ARG A 425 21.20 13.30 13.88
C ARG A 425 21.80 13.14 12.49
N TRP A 426 22.07 14.26 11.80
CA TRP A 426 22.77 14.25 10.52
C TRP A 426 24.19 13.67 10.63
N GLN A 427 24.98 14.14 11.61
CA GLN A 427 26.33 13.61 11.86
C GLN A 427 26.28 12.14 12.26
N TRP A 428 25.33 11.74 13.05
CA TRP A 428 25.12 10.33 13.38
C TRP A 428 24.95 9.49 12.10
N MET A 429 24.09 9.91 11.16
CA MET A 429 23.86 9.19 9.89
C MET A 429 25.13 9.12 9.04
N ILE A 430 25.89 10.19 8.95
CA ILE A 430 27.17 10.20 8.23
C ILE A 430 28.17 9.23 8.89
N ASN A 431 28.31 9.28 10.20
CA ASN A 431 29.16 8.36 10.96
C ASN A 431 28.75 6.89 10.77
N PHE A 432 27.42 6.64 10.81
CA PHE A 432 26.88 5.30 10.56
C PHE A 432 27.27 4.74 9.19
N LEU A 433 27.30 5.55 8.16
CA LEU A 433 27.69 5.13 6.81
C LEU A 433 29.21 4.91 6.69
N VAL A 434 30.02 5.70 7.39
CA VAL A 434 31.49 5.67 7.28
C VAL A 434 32.11 4.65 8.21
N LYS A 435 31.64 4.57 9.46
CA LYS A 435 32.24 3.75 10.53
C LYS A 435 31.38 2.54 10.92
N GLY A 436 30.09 2.53 10.57
CA GLY A 436 29.10 1.67 11.19
C GLY A 436 28.56 2.28 12.49
N SER A 437 27.72 1.54 13.24
CA SER A 437 27.36 1.92 14.61
C SER A 437 28.52 1.63 15.56
N GLN A 438 28.47 2.13 16.80
CA GLN A 438 29.51 1.88 17.81
C GLN A 438 29.80 0.39 17.99
N SER A 439 28.74 -0.44 18.09
CA SER A 439 28.86 -1.89 18.26
C SER A 439 29.37 -2.60 17.01
N LEU A 440 29.34 -1.94 15.85
CA LEU A 440 29.70 -2.52 14.54
C LEU A 440 31.00 -1.95 13.95
N GLU A 441 31.66 -1.00 14.59
CA GLU A 441 32.83 -0.29 14.05
C GLU A 441 34.04 -1.18 13.77
N HIS A 442 34.14 -2.32 14.45
CA HIS A 442 35.21 -3.30 14.21
C HIS A 442 34.99 -4.22 13.01
N TYR A 443 33.79 -4.18 12.42
CA TYR A 443 33.43 -5.02 11.28
C TYR A 443 33.47 -4.22 9.98
N ASP A 444 34.42 -4.49 9.12
CA ASP A 444 34.63 -3.77 7.85
C ASP A 444 33.44 -3.84 6.87
N GLU A 445 32.59 -4.84 7.01
CA GLU A 445 31.38 -4.96 6.16
C GLU A 445 30.35 -3.86 6.41
N TYR A 446 30.39 -3.19 7.58
CA TYR A 446 29.49 -2.09 7.93
C TYR A 446 30.10 -0.72 7.63
N LYS A 447 31.41 -0.63 7.33
CA LYS A 447 32.07 0.57 6.81
C LYS A 447 31.79 0.67 5.31
N LYS A 448 30.65 1.24 4.96
CA LYS A 448 30.12 1.17 3.59
C LYS A 448 30.65 2.26 2.67
N VAL A 449 31.00 3.41 3.23
CA VAL A 449 31.34 4.63 2.50
C VAL A 449 32.72 5.13 2.89
N THR A 450 33.50 5.58 1.89
CA THR A 450 34.80 6.16 2.08
C THR A 450 34.73 7.67 1.92
N VAL A 451 35.38 8.42 2.82
CA VAL A 451 35.60 9.87 2.69
C VAL A 451 36.75 10.08 1.74
N LEU A 452 36.55 10.83 0.66
CA LEU A 452 37.60 11.20 -0.28
C LEU A 452 38.33 12.47 0.18
N GLU A 453 39.46 12.80 -0.47
CA GLU A 453 40.31 13.97 -0.16
C GLU A 453 39.53 15.30 -0.25
N ASP A 454 38.58 15.39 -1.16
CA ASP A 454 37.71 16.56 -1.32
C ASP A 454 36.57 16.64 -0.28
N GLY A 455 36.50 15.69 0.65
CA GLY A 455 35.43 15.56 1.66
C GLY A 455 34.14 14.95 1.14
N SER A 456 34.09 14.51 -0.12
CA SER A 456 32.94 13.81 -0.64
C SER A 456 32.87 12.37 -0.13
N LEU A 457 31.67 11.84 0.00
CA LEU A 457 31.38 10.48 0.44
C LEU A 457 31.08 9.58 -0.76
N LYS A 458 31.78 8.45 -0.87
CA LYS A 458 31.65 7.54 -2.01
C LYS A 458 31.83 6.08 -1.64
N VAL A 459 31.08 5.20 -2.32
CA VAL A 459 31.25 3.75 -2.23
C VAL A 459 32.26 3.29 -3.27
N LEU A 460 33.43 2.83 -2.82
CA LEU A 460 34.50 2.31 -3.69
C LEU A 460 34.34 0.80 -3.92
N ASN A 461 33.82 0.06 -2.96
CA ASN A 461 33.66 -1.40 -3.04
C ASN A 461 32.52 -1.77 -4.00
N LYS A 462 32.87 -2.47 -5.09
CA LYS A 462 31.91 -2.95 -6.10
C LYS A 462 30.87 -3.92 -5.54
N GLY A 463 31.24 -4.73 -4.55
CA GLY A 463 30.33 -5.69 -3.89
C GLY A 463 29.25 -4.97 -3.09
N ILE A 464 29.62 -3.94 -2.31
CA ILE A 464 28.68 -3.09 -1.56
C ILE A 464 27.76 -2.36 -2.53
N ALA A 465 28.27 -1.76 -3.59
CA ALA A 465 27.49 -1.07 -4.61
C ALA A 465 26.48 -2.01 -5.29
N MET A 466 26.86 -3.26 -5.57
CA MET A 466 25.97 -4.25 -6.17
C MET A 466 24.88 -4.68 -5.20
N ARG A 467 25.21 -5.00 -3.94
CA ARG A 467 24.24 -5.37 -2.89
C ARG A 467 23.23 -4.25 -2.71
N HIS A 468 23.67 -3.00 -2.61
CA HIS A 468 22.77 -1.85 -2.46
C HIS A 468 21.79 -1.74 -3.64
N ARG A 469 22.25 -1.83 -4.90
CA ARG A 469 21.37 -1.77 -6.08
C ARG A 469 20.36 -2.91 -6.16
N LEU A 470 20.66 -4.06 -5.57
CA LEU A 470 19.74 -5.20 -5.51
C LEU A 470 18.72 -5.09 -4.36
N SER A 471 19.06 -4.37 -3.30
CA SER A 471 18.21 -4.18 -2.10
C SER A 471 17.48 -2.84 -2.08
N MET A 472 17.51 -2.08 -3.20
CA MET A 472 16.90 -0.77 -3.27
C MET A 472 15.38 -0.89 -3.27
N GLY A 473 14.74 -0.23 -2.33
CA GLY A 473 13.30 -0.22 -2.14
C GLY A 473 12.91 -0.32 -0.67
N THR A 474 11.68 0.04 -0.37
CA THR A 474 11.15 0.08 0.99
C THR A 474 10.07 -0.98 1.24
N ILE A 475 9.83 -1.86 0.26
CA ILE A 475 8.94 -3.02 0.41
C ILE A 475 9.80 -4.23 0.73
N VAL A 476 9.82 -4.59 2.00
CA VAL A 476 10.46 -5.84 2.45
C VAL A 476 9.43 -6.95 2.31
N SER A 477 9.71 -7.90 1.45
CA SER A 477 8.80 -9.02 1.21
C SER A 477 9.15 -10.20 2.13
N ASP A 478 8.13 -10.89 2.63
CA ASP A 478 8.32 -12.21 3.21
C ASP A 478 8.85 -13.18 2.15
N ALA A 479 9.59 -14.20 2.59
CA ALA A 479 10.12 -15.19 1.67
C ALA A 479 8.99 -15.94 0.98
N ASN A 480 8.92 -15.79 -0.33
CA ASN A 480 7.94 -16.45 -1.18
C ASN A 480 8.60 -17.58 -1.97
N LEU A 481 7.99 -18.77 -1.88
CA LEU A 481 8.39 -19.94 -2.65
C LEU A 481 7.64 -19.98 -3.97
N LYS A 482 8.33 -20.36 -5.05
CA LYS A 482 7.71 -20.54 -6.36
C LYS A 482 6.96 -21.86 -6.43
N VAL A 483 5.69 -21.84 -6.80
CA VAL A 483 4.88 -23.05 -7.00
C VAL A 483 4.99 -23.47 -8.47
N ARG A 484 5.43 -24.72 -8.70
CA ARG A 484 5.60 -25.31 -10.04
C ARG A 484 5.06 -26.73 -10.13
N TYR A 485 4.52 -27.07 -11.28
CA TYR A 485 4.24 -28.47 -11.57
C TYR A 485 5.52 -29.30 -11.73
N GLN A 486 5.45 -30.58 -11.38
CA GLN A 486 6.54 -31.53 -11.55
C GLN A 486 7.07 -31.62 -13.01
N LYS A 487 6.18 -31.52 -13.99
CA LYS A 487 6.52 -31.50 -15.42
C LYS A 487 6.87 -30.10 -15.96
N GLY A 488 7.16 -29.14 -15.10
CA GLY A 488 7.34 -27.75 -15.46
C GLY A 488 6.01 -26.96 -15.43
N GLY A 489 6.05 -25.67 -15.67
CA GLY A 489 4.89 -24.78 -15.56
C GLY A 489 4.83 -24.08 -14.20
N TYR A 490 5.02 -22.77 -14.24
CA TYR A 490 4.96 -21.89 -13.08
C TYR A 490 3.51 -21.49 -12.81
N LEU A 491 3.09 -21.53 -11.55
CA LEU A 491 1.73 -21.22 -11.12
C LEU A 491 1.65 -19.88 -10.36
N GLY A 492 2.70 -19.52 -9.63
CA GLY A 492 2.72 -18.35 -8.79
C GLY A 492 3.61 -18.53 -7.58
N THR A 493 3.35 -17.76 -6.50
CA THR A 493 4.13 -17.79 -5.27
C THR A 493 3.27 -18.04 -4.05
N VAL A 494 3.83 -18.75 -3.06
CA VAL A 494 3.22 -19.00 -1.75
C VAL A 494 4.22 -18.68 -0.65
N GLU A 495 3.76 -18.23 0.51
CA GLU A 495 4.65 -17.87 1.61
C GLU A 495 5.31 -19.11 2.23
N GLU A 496 6.60 -18.97 2.56
CA GLU A 496 7.44 -20.07 3.11
C GLU A 496 6.83 -20.70 4.36
N TRP A 497 6.33 -19.89 5.28
CA TRP A 497 5.79 -20.37 6.56
C TRP A 497 4.55 -21.28 6.41
N PHE A 498 3.72 -21.03 5.37
CA PHE A 498 2.59 -21.90 5.09
C PHE A 498 3.06 -23.26 4.61
N VAL A 499 4.00 -23.28 3.67
CA VAL A 499 4.50 -24.53 3.07
C VAL A 499 5.36 -25.30 4.04
N ALA A 500 6.05 -24.62 4.97
CA ALA A 500 6.84 -25.26 6.02
C ALA A 500 6.01 -26.16 6.95
N LYS A 501 4.70 -25.96 7.01
CA LYS A 501 3.75 -26.78 7.76
C LYS A 501 3.18 -27.97 6.98
N LEU A 502 3.49 -28.06 5.67
CA LEU A 502 3.02 -29.11 4.80
C LEU A 502 4.05 -30.26 4.71
N LYS A 503 3.54 -31.47 4.59
CA LYS A 503 4.33 -32.68 4.31
C LYS A 503 4.09 -33.13 2.87
N PRO A 504 5.05 -33.82 2.22
CA PRO A 504 4.80 -34.47 0.94
C PRO A 504 3.53 -35.33 1.01
N GLY A 505 2.65 -35.20 0.02
CA GLY A 505 1.31 -35.80 0.01
C GLY A 505 0.18 -34.89 0.50
N ASP A 506 0.47 -33.83 1.24
CA ASP A 506 -0.55 -32.87 1.65
C ASP A 506 -1.13 -32.12 0.45
N VAL A 507 -2.46 -31.93 0.47
CA VAL A 507 -3.18 -31.23 -0.60
C VAL A 507 -3.54 -29.83 -0.15
N PHE A 508 -3.25 -28.84 -1.00
CA PHE A 508 -3.62 -27.46 -0.79
C PHE A 508 -4.21 -26.83 -2.06
N THR A 509 -5.08 -25.85 -1.85
CA THR A 509 -5.70 -25.11 -2.94
C THR A 509 -4.86 -23.92 -3.33
N PHE A 510 -4.53 -23.76 -4.61
CA PHE A 510 -3.80 -22.61 -5.10
C PHE A 510 -4.12 -22.31 -6.56
N SER A 511 -4.35 -21.02 -6.88
CA SER A 511 -4.72 -20.57 -8.23
C SER A 511 -5.93 -21.34 -8.81
N GLY A 512 -6.96 -21.55 -7.97
CA GLY A 512 -8.18 -22.24 -8.33
C GLY A 512 -8.03 -23.76 -8.57
N ARG A 513 -7.01 -24.41 -8.00
CA ARG A 513 -6.72 -25.83 -8.23
C ARG A 513 -6.29 -26.53 -6.94
N ASN A 514 -6.71 -27.77 -6.76
CA ASN A 514 -6.20 -28.61 -5.69
C ASN A 514 -4.87 -29.23 -6.14
N LEU A 515 -3.81 -28.93 -5.39
CA LEU A 515 -2.44 -29.32 -5.67
C LEU A 515 -1.91 -30.16 -4.52
N GLU A 516 -1.29 -31.28 -4.84
CA GLU A 516 -0.60 -32.12 -3.89
C GLU A 516 0.88 -31.76 -3.86
N LEU A 517 1.43 -31.54 -2.68
CA LEU A 517 2.85 -31.28 -2.47
C LEU A 517 3.65 -32.58 -2.72
N ILE A 518 4.59 -32.51 -3.67
CA ILE A 518 5.53 -33.63 -3.91
C ILE A 518 6.79 -33.42 -3.08
N ARG A 519 7.42 -32.27 -3.22
CA ARG A 519 8.65 -31.91 -2.51
C ARG A 519 8.91 -30.40 -2.52
N MET A 520 9.75 -29.96 -1.60
CA MET A 520 10.34 -28.62 -1.60
C MET A 520 11.82 -28.72 -1.93
N HIS A 521 12.29 -27.92 -2.87
CA HIS A 521 13.69 -27.86 -3.26
C HIS A 521 14.07 -26.47 -3.80
N ASN A 522 15.18 -25.90 -3.35
CA ASN A 522 15.73 -24.63 -3.83
C ASN A 522 14.71 -23.49 -3.95
N MET A 523 13.94 -23.22 -2.89
CA MET A 523 12.89 -22.19 -2.87
C MET A 523 11.77 -22.42 -3.89
N GLU A 524 11.58 -23.65 -4.32
CA GLU A 524 10.48 -24.09 -5.17
C GLU A 524 9.64 -25.16 -4.49
N VAL A 525 8.34 -25.06 -4.67
CA VAL A 525 7.31 -26.00 -4.23
C VAL A 525 6.86 -26.79 -5.46
N ILE A 526 7.27 -28.05 -5.52
CA ILE A 526 6.93 -28.93 -6.64
C ILE A 526 5.63 -29.65 -6.32
N VAL A 527 4.66 -29.51 -7.22
CA VAL A 527 3.30 -30.00 -7.01
C VAL A 527 2.79 -30.82 -8.20
N ARG A 528 1.76 -31.63 -7.95
CA ARG A 528 0.92 -32.25 -8.97
C ARG A 528 -0.56 -31.92 -8.75
N LYS A 529 -1.40 -32.05 -9.78
CA LYS A 529 -2.86 -31.89 -9.63
C LYS A 529 -3.41 -32.98 -8.73
N SER A 530 -4.33 -32.63 -7.84
CA SER A 530 -5.03 -33.56 -6.97
C SER A 530 -6.52 -33.55 -7.25
N LYS A 531 -7.16 -34.73 -7.16
CA LYS A 531 -8.62 -34.91 -7.22
C LYS A 531 -9.25 -34.84 -5.82
N SER A 532 -8.45 -34.72 -4.75
CA SER A 532 -8.95 -34.68 -3.39
C SER A 532 -9.86 -33.46 -3.17
N LYS A 533 -11.02 -33.68 -2.54
CA LYS A 533 -11.93 -32.61 -2.09
C LYS A 533 -11.46 -31.98 -0.78
N LYS A 534 -10.64 -32.68 0.01
CA LYS A 534 -10.03 -32.14 1.23
C LYS A 534 -8.73 -31.46 0.87
N SER A 535 -8.65 -30.13 1.01
CA SER A 535 -7.46 -29.35 0.75
C SER A 535 -7.29 -28.25 1.80
N ARG A 536 -6.04 -27.91 2.11
CA ARG A 536 -5.72 -26.75 2.95
C ARG A 536 -5.66 -25.51 2.06
N ILE A 537 -6.17 -24.39 2.55
CA ILE A 537 -6.05 -23.12 1.84
C ILE A 537 -4.81 -22.40 2.35
N PRO A 538 -3.94 -21.90 1.45
CA PRO A 538 -2.81 -21.09 1.86
C PRO A 538 -3.28 -19.90 2.68
N ALA A 539 -2.62 -19.68 3.80
CA ALA A 539 -2.75 -18.44 4.52
C ALA A 539 -1.56 -17.54 4.14
N TRP A 540 -1.81 -16.27 3.95
CA TRP A 540 -0.80 -15.26 3.69
C TRP A 540 -0.78 -14.32 4.91
N MET A 541 0.39 -14.13 5.49
CA MET A 541 0.63 -13.12 6.53
C MET A 541 0.79 -11.75 5.86
N GLY A 542 -0.22 -11.29 5.18
CA GLY A 542 -0.28 -9.90 4.74
C GLY A 542 -0.45 -8.98 5.95
N GLY A 543 0.14 -7.78 5.93
CA GLY A 543 -0.11 -6.79 6.97
C GLY A 543 -1.62 -6.60 7.15
N ARG A 544 -2.13 -6.77 8.36
CA ARG A 544 -3.54 -6.52 8.67
C ARG A 544 -3.79 -5.03 8.47
N MET A 545 -4.72 -4.71 7.57
CA MET A 545 -5.10 -3.33 7.34
C MET A 545 -6.06 -2.91 8.46
N SER A 546 -5.66 -1.85 9.16
CA SER A 546 -6.49 -1.21 10.17
C SER A 546 -7.55 -0.32 9.54
N PHE A 547 -8.59 0.03 10.28
CA PHE A 547 -9.45 1.16 9.93
C PHE A 547 -8.62 2.43 9.78
N SER A 548 -9.06 3.29 8.87
CA SER A 548 -8.63 4.68 8.90
C SER A 548 -9.31 5.41 10.06
N ALA A 549 -8.66 6.44 10.62
CA ALA A 549 -9.24 7.27 11.67
C ALA A 549 -10.62 7.83 11.24
N HIS A 550 -10.77 8.24 9.98
CA HIS A 550 -12.03 8.72 9.43
C HIS A 550 -13.13 7.65 9.44
N LEU A 551 -12.81 6.40 9.07
CA LEU A 551 -13.80 5.33 9.12
C LEU A 551 -14.18 5.00 10.56
N SER A 552 -13.23 5.03 11.50
CA SER A 552 -13.48 4.89 12.93
C SER A 552 -14.46 5.94 13.46
N ASP A 553 -14.24 7.21 13.12
CA ASP A 553 -15.14 8.30 13.49
C ASP A 553 -16.53 8.17 12.87
N LEU A 554 -16.60 7.80 11.60
CA LEU A 554 -17.87 7.56 10.91
C LEU A 554 -18.63 6.39 11.51
N LEU A 555 -17.93 5.33 11.92
CA LEU A 555 -18.51 4.15 12.57
C LEU A 555 -19.07 4.52 13.94
N LYS A 556 -18.30 5.26 14.78
CA LYS A 556 -18.80 5.77 16.05
C LYS A 556 -20.05 6.64 15.86
N LYS A 557 -20.00 7.59 14.92
CA LYS A 557 -21.16 8.43 14.58
C LYS A 557 -22.35 7.60 14.05
N ALA A 558 -22.11 6.58 13.24
CA ALA A 558 -23.16 5.71 12.74
C ALA A 558 -23.82 4.90 13.86
N LEU A 559 -23.03 4.40 14.82
CA LEU A 559 -23.53 3.63 15.95
C LEU A 559 -24.51 4.43 16.82
N PHE A 560 -24.26 5.72 17.03
CA PHE A 560 -25.01 6.57 17.95
C PHE A 560 -26.10 7.42 17.29
N ASP A 561 -26.10 7.55 15.97
CA ASP A 561 -27.10 8.37 15.30
C ASP A 561 -28.45 7.65 15.22
N GLN A 562 -29.43 8.15 15.98
CA GLN A 562 -30.79 7.61 16.03
C GLN A 562 -31.45 7.52 14.65
N ARG A 563 -31.07 8.40 13.70
CA ARG A 563 -31.58 8.35 12.31
C ARG A 563 -31.24 7.06 11.58
N ASN A 564 -30.24 6.31 12.06
CA ASN A 564 -29.83 5.04 11.47
C ASN A 564 -30.74 3.88 11.86
N GLN A 565 -31.52 4.01 12.95
CA GLN A 565 -32.38 2.93 13.45
C GLN A 565 -33.40 2.46 12.38
N ASP A 566 -33.77 3.32 11.46
CA ASP A 566 -34.66 3.00 10.35
C ASP A 566 -33.98 2.38 9.13
N THR A 567 -32.65 2.36 9.08
CA THR A 567 -31.94 1.72 7.98
C THR A 567 -32.12 0.20 8.00
N PRO A 568 -32.10 -0.47 6.84
CA PRO A 568 -32.19 -1.92 6.77
C PRO A 568 -31.12 -2.64 7.58
N GLU A 569 -29.91 -2.08 7.64
CA GLU A 569 -28.77 -2.60 8.39
C GLU A 569 -29.04 -2.60 9.90
N PHE A 570 -29.51 -1.50 10.46
CA PHE A 570 -29.82 -1.39 11.88
C PHE A 570 -31.05 -2.21 12.27
N LYS A 571 -32.06 -2.28 11.42
CA LYS A 571 -33.20 -3.20 11.63
C LYS A 571 -32.75 -4.66 11.70
N ALA A 572 -31.78 -5.04 10.85
CA ALA A 572 -31.20 -6.38 10.91
C ALA A 572 -30.38 -6.58 12.21
N LEU A 573 -29.69 -5.54 12.73
CA LEU A 573 -28.91 -5.59 13.96
C LEU A 573 -29.74 -5.49 15.25
N ALA A 574 -31.02 -5.19 15.18
CA ALA A 574 -31.87 -5.01 16.37
C ALA A 574 -31.81 -6.17 17.39
N PRO A 575 -31.73 -7.47 17.01
CA PRO A 575 -31.52 -8.54 17.98
C PRO A 575 -30.20 -8.43 18.75
N VAL A 576 -29.13 -8.00 18.07
CA VAL A 576 -27.79 -7.83 18.67
C VAL A 576 -27.82 -6.71 19.68
N PHE A 577 -28.37 -5.55 19.33
CA PHE A 577 -28.50 -4.42 20.25
C PHE A 577 -29.37 -4.73 21.45
N ARG A 578 -30.47 -5.47 21.26
CA ARG A 578 -31.33 -5.93 22.38
C ARG A 578 -30.56 -6.80 23.36
N GLN A 579 -29.74 -7.72 22.86
CA GLN A 579 -28.90 -8.57 23.72
C GLN A 579 -27.84 -7.73 24.44
N GLN A 580 -27.17 -6.81 23.75
CA GLN A 580 -26.20 -5.91 24.37
C GLN A 580 -26.81 -5.09 25.50
N LEU A 581 -27.99 -4.49 25.26
CA LEU A 581 -28.69 -3.67 26.27
C LEU A 581 -29.23 -4.50 27.46
N LYS A 582 -29.42 -5.80 27.28
CA LYS A 582 -29.84 -6.71 28.35
C LYS A 582 -28.66 -7.02 29.29
N GLU A 583 -27.46 -7.23 28.75
CA GLU A 583 -26.27 -7.68 29.50
C GLU A 583 -25.35 -6.53 29.88
N SER A 584 -25.37 -5.40 29.13
CA SER A 584 -24.45 -4.29 29.26
C SER A 584 -25.10 -2.99 28.75
N ILE A 585 -24.31 -2.12 28.12
CA ILE A 585 -24.78 -0.88 27.51
C ILE A 585 -24.28 -0.76 26.05
N VAL A 586 -24.95 0.10 25.28
CA VAL A 586 -24.37 0.66 24.05
C VAL A 586 -23.79 2.03 24.42
N PRO A 587 -22.46 2.24 24.36
CA PRO A 587 -21.84 3.46 24.86
C PRO A 587 -22.25 4.67 24.01
N GLN A 588 -22.40 5.84 24.63
CA GLN A 588 -22.63 7.12 23.95
C GLN A 588 -21.32 7.66 23.33
N PRO A 589 -21.36 8.64 22.43
CA PRO A 589 -20.15 9.14 21.73
C PRO A 589 -19.01 9.63 22.64
N HIS A 590 -19.36 10.09 23.84
CA HIS A 590 -18.40 10.58 24.86
C HIS A 590 -18.05 9.53 25.92
N GLN A 591 -18.56 8.30 25.78
CA GLN A 591 -18.30 7.20 26.71
C GLN A 591 -17.31 6.21 26.10
N PHE A 592 -16.50 5.63 26.96
CA PHE A 592 -15.58 4.57 26.65
C PHE A 592 -16.01 3.30 27.38
N LEU A 593 -16.50 2.31 26.66
CA LEU A 593 -16.99 1.06 27.24
C LEU A 593 -15.84 0.12 27.59
N ILE A 594 -15.82 -0.31 28.85
CA ILE A 594 -14.92 -1.35 29.36
C ILE A 594 -15.82 -2.43 29.98
N GLU A 595 -15.75 -3.66 29.49
CA GLU A 595 -16.47 -4.79 30.01
C GLU A 595 -15.51 -5.75 30.72
N ARG A 596 -15.93 -6.25 31.89
CA ARG A 596 -15.14 -7.19 32.69
C ARG A 596 -15.97 -8.39 33.05
N PHE A 597 -15.42 -9.56 32.86
CA PHE A 597 -16.06 -10.84 33.20
C PHE A 597 -15.02 -11.93 33.44
N GLU A 598 -15.42 -12.99 34.09
CA GLU A 598 -14.60 -14.16 34.38
C GLU A 598 -15.08 -15.35 33.56
N THR A 599 -14.14 -16.14 33.06
CA THR A 599 -14.40 -17.43 32.42
C THR A 599 -13.44 -18.48 32.96
N LYS A 600 -13.53 -19.71 32.46
CA LYS A 600 -12.56 -20.79 32.79
C LYS A 600 -11.12 -20.46 32.31
N GLU A 601 -10.97 -19.50 31.37
CA GLU A 601 -9.66 -19.08 30.85
C GLU A 601 -9.01 -18.00 31.74
N GLY A 602 -9.79 -17.33 32.59
CA GLY A 602 -9.34 -16.29 33.52
C GLY A 602 -10.23 -15.06 33.52
N PHE A 603 -9.63 -13.93 33.91
CA PHE A 603 -10.30 -12.62 34.00
C PHE A 603 -10.10 -11.84 32.71
N HIS A 604 -11.20 -11.50 32.07
CA HIS A 604 -11.27 -10.75 30.82
C HIS A 604 -11.55 -9.29 31.12
N THR A 605 -10.75 -8.39 30.54
CA THR A 605 -11.05 -6.96 30.49
C THR A 605 -11.05 -6.53 29.02
N VAL A 606 -12.22 -6.18 28.49
CA VAL A 606 -12.42 -5.85 27.08
C VAL A 606 -12.71 -4.36 26.93
N PHE A 607 -11.99 -3.72 26.04
CA PHE A 607 -12.05 -2.29 25.76
C PHE A 607 -12.60 -2.05 24.36
N TYR A 608 -13.53 -1.09 24.19
CA TYR A 608 -14.18 -0.79 22.91
C TYR A 608 -13.99 0.66 22.46
N PRO A 609 -12.76 1.09 22.10
CA PRO A 609 -12.51 2.45 21.62
C PRO A 609 -12.91 2.66 20.15
N PHE A 610 -13.06 1.63 19.34
CA PHE A 610 -13.40 1.68 17.92
C PHE A 610 -12.39 2.46 17.06
N GLU A 611 -11.10 2.45 17.40
CA GLU A 611 -10.04 3.24 16.72
C GLU A 611 -9.25 2.42 15.68
N GLY A 612 -9.61 1.16 15.50
CA GLY A 612 -8.95 0.28 14.55
C GLY A 612 -7.75 -0.49 15.12
N TYR A 613 -7.43 -1.58 14.44
CA TYR A 613 -6.49 -2.59 14.88
C TYR A 613 -5.13 -2.03 15.37
N ALA A 614 -4.52 -1.09 14.62
CA ALA A 614 -3.18 -0.61 14.96
C ALA A 614 -3.16 0.20 16.27
N ILE A 615 -4.19 1.00 16.50
CA ILE A 615 -4.33 1.76 17.76
C ILE A 615 -4.62 0.80 18.92
N HIS A 616 -5.48 -0.20 18.70
CA HIS A 616 -5.81 -1.19 19.75
C HIS A 616 -4.61 -2.04 20.13
N GLU A 617 -3.76 -2.40 19.17
CA GLU A 617 -2.50 -3.12 19.44
C GLU A 617 -1.57 -2.28 20.33
N ALA A 618 -1.42 -0.99 20.04
CA ALA A 618 -0.62 -0.07 20.84
C ALA A 618 -1.23 0.17 22.22
N LEU A 619 -2.54 0.40 22.32
CA LEU A 619 -3.23 0.59 23.60
C LEU A 619 -3.19 -0.65 24.47
N ALA A 620 -3.37 -1.85 23.91
CA ALA A 620 -3.26 -3.10 24.65
C ALA A 620 -1.86 -3.26 25.28
N SER A 621 -0.81 -2.98 24.49
CA SER A 621 0.57 -3.01 24.95
C SER A 621 0.84 -1.98 26.06
N LEU A 622 0.37 -0.75 25.86
CA LEU A 622 0.50 0.34 26.82
C LEU A 622 -0.21 0.03 28.14
N MET A 623 -1.46 -0.44 28.08
CA MET A 623 -2.22 -0.79 29.28
C MET A 623 -1.56 -1.95 30.03
N ALA A 624 -1.19 -3.02 29.34
CA ALA A 624 -0.48 -4.13 29.95
C ALA A 624 0.84 -3.69 30.61
N TYR A 625 1.60 -2.80 29.95
CA TYR A 625 2.83 -2.23 30.51
C TYR A 625 2.56 -1.43 31.79
N ARG A 626 1.63 -0.45 31.75
CA ARG A 626 1.30 0.40 32.91
C ARG A 626 0.78 -0.41 34.09
N ILE A 627 -0.08 -1.42 33.84
CA ILE A 627 -0.55 -2.33 34.90
C ILE A 627 0.61 -3.14 35.47
N SER A 628 1.54 -3.60 34.65
CA SER A 628 2.70 -4.37 35.10
C SER A 628 3.65 -3.61 36.03
N LEU A 629 3.65 -2.27 35.95
CA LEU A 629 4.42 -1.39 36.85
C LEU A 629 3.82 -1.36 38.26
N MET A 630 2.52 -1.64 38.42
CA MET A 630 1.81 -1.61 39.69
C MET A 630 1.69 -2.99 40.32
N SER A 631 1.47 -3.99 39.47
CA SER A 631 1.25 -5.37 39.93
C SER A 631 1.89 -6.35 38.96
N PRO A 632 2.54 -7.43 39.41
CA PRO A 632 3.21 -8.40 38.56
C PRO A 632 2.21 -9.34 37.86
N ILE A 633 1.36 -8.76 37.00
CA ILE A 633 0.32 -9.46 36.26
C ILE A 633 0.78 -9.64 34.80
N THR A 634 0.59 -10.85 34.29
CA THR A 634 0.85 -11.14 32.85
C THR A 634 -0.45 -11.20 32.09
N PHE A 635 -0.46 -10.61 30.91
CA PHE A 635 -1.62 -10.55 30.04
C PHE A 635 -1.42 -11.29 28.73
N SER A 636 -2.43 -12.08 28.34
CA SER A 636 -2.65 -12.44 26.95
C SER A 636 -3.47 -11.34 26.28
N MET A 637 -3.00 -10.82 25.14
CA MET A 637 -3.64 -9.71 24.44
C MET A 637 -4.30 -10.18 23.16
N SER A 638 -5.56 -9.77 22.95
CA SER A 638 -6.30 -9.95 21.70
C SER A 638 -6.81 -8.60 21.23
N PHE A 639 -6.78 -8.33 19.94
CA PHE A 639 -7.27 -7.05 19.38
C PHE A 639 -7.82 -7.20 17.96
N ASN A 640 -8.75 -6.35 17.63
CA ASN A 640 -9.36 -6.24 16.32
C ASN A 640 -9.64 -4.75 16.00
N ASP A 641 -10.42 -4.45 14.96
CA ASP A 641 -10.70 -3.06 14.58
C ASP A 641 -11.73 -2.37 15.49
N TYR A 642 -12.42 -3.08 16.38
CA TYR A 642 -13.47 -2.54 17.25
C TYR A 642 -13.01 -2.37 18.70
N GLY A 643 -12.07 -3.18 19.13
CA GLY A 643 -11.58 -3.16 20.52
C GLY A 643 -10.40 -4.09 20.76
N PHE A 644 -10.00 -4.17 22.00
CA PHE A 644 -8.94 -5.09 22.47
C PHE A 644 -9.30 -5.70 23.83
N GLU A 645 -8.65 -6.79 24.13
CA GLU A 645 -8.84 -7.58 25.35
C GLU A 645 -7.51 -7.81 26.04
N LEU A 646 -7.53 -7.68 27.36
CA LEU A 646 -6.50 -8.13 28.27
C LEU A 646 -7.05 -9.31 29.09
N LEU A 647 -6.48 -10.49 28.87
CA LEU A 647 -6.84 -11.71 29.61
C LEU A 647 -5.72 -12.05 30.59
N SER A 648 -6.05 -12.25 31.84
CA SER A 648 -5.12 -12.62 32.93
C SER A 648 -5.67 -13.72 33.79
N ASP A 649 -4.79 -14.46 34.48
CA ASP A 649 -5.11 -15.42 35.55
C ASP A 649 -5.42 -14.75 36.90
N GLN A 650 -5.16 -13.44 37.02
CA GLN A 650 -5.39 -12.64 38.22
C GLN A 650 -6.37 -11.50 37.94
N ALA A 651 -7.24 -11.23 38.91
CA ALA A 651 -8.15 -10.10 38.84
C ALA A 651 -7.39 -8.78 39.03
N PHE A 652 -7.67 -7.83 38.17
CA PHE A 652 -7.23 -6.44 38.29
C PHE A 652 -8.44 -5.57 38.70
N SER A 653 -8.34 -4.79 39.77
CA SER A 653 -9.50 -4.10 40.34
C SER A 653 -9.94 -2.92 39.48
N LYS A 654 -11.21 -2.52 39.59
CA LYS A 654 -11.73 -1.31 38.95
C LYS A 654 -11.12 -0.05 39.54
N GLU A 655 -10.93 -0.08 40.84
CA GLU A 655 -10.34 0.98 41.65
C GLU A 655 -8.90 1.23 41.20
N ASP A 656 -8.10 0.14 41.06
CA ASP A 656 -6.72 0.25 40.54
C ASP A 656 -6.66 0.88 39.17
N PHE A 657 -7.64 0.62 38.30
CA PHE A 657 -7.69 1.19 36.96
C PHE A 657 -7.99 2.71 36.99
N LEU A 658 -8.93 3.15 37.85
CA LEU A 658 -9.35 4.54 37.94
C LEU A 658 -8.40 5.40 38.77
N ASP A 659 -7.98 4.89 39.93
CA ASP A 659 -7.18 5.64 40.90
C ASP A 659 -5.75 5.85 40.45
N ASN A 660 -5.19 4.94 39.67
CA ASN A 660 -3.81 5.02 39.13
C ASN A 660 -3.73 5.75 37.79
N ASN A 661 -4.81 6.36 37.32
CA ASN A 661 -4.85 7.20 36.13
C ASN A 661 -4.18 6.54 34.89
N LEU A 662 -4.48 5.25 34.65
CA LEU A 662 -3.86 4.46 33.57
C LEU A 662 -4.05 5.05 32.17
N LEU A 663 -5.03 5.95 31.99
CA LEU A 663 -5.29 6.65 30.71
C LEU A 663 -4.66 8.05 30.67
N THR A 664 -3.77 8.40 31.62
CA THR A 664 -3.09 9.70 31.61
C THR A 664 -2.25 9.88 30.34
N LEU A 665 -2.12 11.14 29.91
CA LEU A 665 -1.20 11.53 28.84
C LEU A 665 0.23 11.77 29.37
N ASP A 666 0.41 11.81 30.69
CA ASP A 666 1.73 11.96 31.31
C ASP A 666 2.58 10.74 30.95
N TYR A 667 3.82 11.00 30.57
CA TYR A 667 4.79 9.96 30.13
C TYR A 667 4.31 9.07 28.98
N LEU A 668 3.23 9.48 28.26
CA LEU A 668 2.62 8.64 27.22
C LEU A 668 3.64 8.18 26.17
N HIS A 669 4.51 9.09 25.72
CA HIS A 669 5.50 8.78 24.69
C HIS A 669 6.53 7.76 25.18
N GLU A 670 7.06 7.98 26.36
CA GLU A 670 8.04 7.08 27.01
C GLU A 670 7.44 5.69 27.29
N ASP A 671 6.21 5.67 27.80
CA ASP A 671 5.51 4.42 28.11
C ASP A 671 5.16 3.64 26.84
N LEU A 672 4.73 4.33 25.78
CA LEU A 672 4.48 3.72 24.48
C LEU A 672 5.76 3.11 23.90
N GLU A 673 6.85 3.86 23.91
CA GLU A 673 8.14 3.39 23.43
C GLU A 673 8.60 2.13 24.19
N LYS A 674 8.57 2.17 25.52
CA LYS A 674 8.91 1.02 26.35
C LYS A 674 7.98 -0.17 26.09
N SER A 675 6.66 0.05 26.02
CA SER A 675 5.67 -1.01 25.82
C SER A 675 5.79 -1.68 24.45
N ILE A 676 6.07 -0.92 23.40
CA ILE A 676 6.23 -1.44 22.03
C ILE A 676 7.56 -2.19 21.92
N ASN A 677 8.64 -1.64 22.45
CA ASN A 677 9.99 -2.24 22.37
C ASN A 677 10.13 -3.55 23.15
N ILE A 678 9.29 -3.82 24.14
CA ILE A 678 9.19 -5.12 24.82
C ILE A 678 8.48 -6.16 23.92
N SER A 679 7.67 -5.70 22.98
CA SER A 679 6.79 -6.55 22.17
C SER A 679 7.53 -7.26 21.02
N GLU A 680 7.04 -8.45 20.67
CA GLU A 680 7.46 -9.18 19.45
C GLU A 680 7.24 -8.37 18.17
N MET A 681 6.34 -7.37 18.22
CA MET A 681 6.01 -6.51 17.10
C MET A 681 7.18 -5.60 16.71
N ALA A 682 7.86 -4.97 17.68
CA ALA A 682 9.03 -4.13 17.44
C ALA A 682 10.13 -4.91 16.70
N ARG A 683 10.40 -6.13 17.15
CA ARG A 683 11.38 -7.03 16.49
C ARG A 683 11.04 -7.34 15.04
N ARG A 684 9.76 -7.52 14.73
CA ARG A 684 9.30 -7.74 13.34
C ARG A 684 9.43 -6.49 12.49
N ARG A 685 9.11 -5.33 13.03
CA ARG A 685 9.25 -4.03 12.34
C ARG A 685 10.71 -3.67 12.12
N PHE A 686 11.55 -3.94 13.10
CA PHE A 686 12.98 -3.71 12.99
C PHE A 686 13.63 -4.51 11.85
N ARG A 687 13.10 -5.68 11.50
CA ARG A 687 13.56 -6.41 10.30
C ARG A 687 13.46 -5.55 9.05
N ASP A 688 12.36 -4.84 8.87
CA ASP A 688 12.16 -3.99 7.70
C ASP A 688 13.14 -2.81 7.72
N ILE A 689 13.35 -2.21 8.88
CA ILE A 689 14.33 -1.13 9.10
C ILE A 689 15.75 -1.63 8.77
N ALA A 690 16.15 -2.78 9.30
CA ALA A 690 17.48 -3.37 9.08
C ALA A 690 17.75 -3.69 7.60
N VAL A 691 16.73 -4.10 6.87
CA VAL A 691 16.85 -4.36 5.42
C VAL A 691 16.92 -3.06 4.63
N ILE A 692 16.06 -2.08 4.91
CA ILE A 692 16.00 -0.80 4.18
C ILE A 692 17.27 0.01 4.40
N SER A 693 17.77 0.09 5.64
CA SER A 693 19.06 0.75 5.96
C SER A 693 20.29 0.01 5.44
N GLY A 694 20.08 -1.23 4.93
CA GLY A 694 21.12 -2.06 4.35
C GLY A 694 22.02 -2.74 5.39
N MET A 695 21.60 -2.87 6.65
CA MET A 695 22.31 -3.69 7.64
C MET A 695 22.20 -5.18 7.31
N VAL A 696 21.04 -5.59 6.82
CA VAL A 696 20.75 -6.97 6.43
C VAL A 696 20.51 -7.06 4.92
N PHE A 697 21.22 -7.95 4.25
CA PHE A 697 21.05 -8.19 2.81
C PHE A 697 20.09 -9.36 2.57
N GLN A 698 19.06 -9.16 1.73
CA GLN A 698 18.05 -10.19 1.42
C GLN A 698 18.53 -11.32 0.49
N GLY A 699 19.77 -11.25 0.02
CA GLY A 699 20.32 -12.22 -0.92
C GLY A 699 20.20 -11.78 -2.38
N PHE A 700 20.73 -12.60 -3.27
CA PHE A 700 20.65 -12.37 -4.72
C PHE A 700 19.32 -12.88 -5.28
N PRO A 701 18.82 -12.32 -6.40
CA PRO A 701 17.54 -12.72 -6.99
C PRO A 701 17.42 -14.23 -7.29
N ASN A 702 18.55 -14.89 -7.57
CA ASN A 702 18.60 -16.34 -7.81
C ASN A 702 18.99 -17.16 -6.57
N LYS A 703 19.37 -16.50 -5.48
CA LYS A 703 19.78 -17.12 -4.23
C LYS A 703 19.34 -16.23 -3.06
N PRO A 704 18.02 -16.10 -2.81
CA PRO A 704 17.51 -15.34 -1.68
C PRO A 704 17.90 -16.01 -0.36
N ILE A 705 18.08 -15.20 0.68
CA ILE A 705 18.28 -15.70 2.03
C ILE A 705 16.91 -16.13 2.59
N LYS A 706 16.88 -17.25 3.34
CA LYS A 706 15.65 -17.76 3.96
C LYS A 706 15.12 -16.75 4.99
N ALA A 707 13.80 -16.65 5.12
CA ALA A 707 13.13 -15.75 6.06
C ALA A 707 13.63 -15.93 7.50
N LYS A 708 13.84 -17.17 7.93
CA LYS A 708 14.39 -17.48 9.27
C LYS A 708 15.76 -16.83 9.51
N HIS A 709 16.66 -16.87 8.53
CA HIS A 709 18.00 -16.26 8.68
C HIS A 709 17.95 -14.73 8.63
N LEU A 710 17.05 -14.16 7.82
CA LEU A 710 16.82 -12.71 7.82
C LEU A 710 16.25 -12.24 9.15
N GLN A 711 15.30 -13.00 9.72
CA GLN A 711 14.73 -12.70 11.01
C GLN A 711 15.77 -12.82 12.13
N SER A 712 16.55 -13.90 12.15
CA SER A 712 17.61 -14.09 13.17
C SER A 712 18.70 -13.02 13.07
N GLY A 713 19.11 -12.64 11.84
CA GLY A 713 20.09 -11.58 11.65
C GLY A 713 19.58 -10.21 12.11
N SER A 714 18.35 -9.85 11.75
CA SER A 714 17.76 -8.58 12.19
C SER A 714 17.50 -8.56 13.71
N GLN A 715 17.12 -9.69 14.29
CA GLN A 715 16.93 -9.80 15.74
C GLN A 715 18.22 -9.59 16.52
N LEU A 716 19.35 -10.14 16.02
CA LEU A 716 20.66 -9.90 16.62
C LEU A 716 20.99 -8.39 16.67
N PHE A 717 20.78 -7.66 15.59
CA PHE A 717 20.98 -6.20 15.60
C PHE A 717 20.04 -5.48 16.55
N TYR A 718 18.77 -5.90 16.59
CA TYR A 718 17.80 -5.32 17.52
C TYR A 718 18.25 -5.49 18.97
N ASP A 719 18.65 -6.70 19.35
CA ASP A 719 19.10 -7.01 20.72
C ASP A 719 20.42 -6.25 21.04
N VAL A 720 21.35 -6.17 20.10
CA VAL A 720 22.61 -5.39 20.26
C VAL A 720 22.33 -3.90 20.45
N PHE A 721 21.45 -3.31 19.66
CA PHE A 721 21.14 -1.87 19.80
C PHE A 721 20.38 -1.60 21.08
N LYS A 722 19.43 -2.47 21.45
CA LYS A 722 18.71 -2.37 22.71
C LYS A 722 19.65 -2.37 23.92
N ASP A 723 20.63 -3.28 23.93
CA ASP A 723 21.48 -3.50 25.10
C ASP A 723 22.69 -2.58 25.15
N TYR A 724 23.23 -2.13 24.00
CA TYR A 724 24.50 -1.38 23.91
C TYR A 724 24.40 -0.03 23.24
N GLU A 725 23.34 0.25 22.48
CA GLU A 725 23.15 1.51 21.74
C GLU A 725 21.67 1.97 21.77
N PRO A 726 21.09 2.22 22.95
CA PRO A 726 19.67 2.60 23.04
C PRO A 726 19.34 3.91 22.32
N ASP A 727 20.34 4.77 22.09
CA ASP A 727 20.20 6.04 21.35
C ASP A 727 20.39 5.89 19.83
N ASN A 728 20.48 4.67 19.33
CA ASN A 728 20.61 4.41 17.89
C ASN A 728 19.33 4.81 17.16
N LEU A 729 19.41 5.75 16.20
CA LEU A 729 18.24 6.28 15.47
C LEU A 729 17.45 5.24 14.69
N LEU A 730 18.00 4.06 14.40
CA LEU A 730 17.27 2.96 13.76
C LEU A 730 16.55 2.09 14.78
N TYR A 731 16.93 2.16 16.05
CA TYR A 731 16.28 1.45 17.14
C TYR A 731 15.13 2.28 17.75
N GLN A 732 15.32 3.60 17.92
CA GLN A 732 14.27 4.55 18.29
C GLN A 732 13.18 4.67 17.20
#